data_5395c09e19c36250001968ac8889cb28
#
_entry.id   5395c09e19c36250001968ac8889cb28
#
_cell.length_a   1.000
_cell.length_b   1.000
_cell.length_c   1.000
_cell.angle_alpha   90.00
_cell.angle_beta   90.00
_cell.angle_gamma   90.00
#
_symmetry.space_group_name_H-M   'P 1'
#
loop_
_entity.id
_entity.type
_entity.pdbx_description
1 polymer ?
#
loop_
_entity_poly.entity_id
_entity_poly.type
_entity_poly.pdbx_seq_one_letter_code
_entity_poly.pdbx_strand_id
1 'polypeptide(L)'
;MLKFRLLLVFGLISLLATAQECPILPTPAVFQTTNGQFLSSGQLLIDPSNLTPNLVESMKSYALWAKNIQVSPFVQNPMVEFKKLTNVKQDSYSINIAERITISYSSEASCFYAWVSLLQLAVQEEGQLAFQKCFVKDFPKFQWRGLHLDVSRHFFTVEEVKRFLDLMAYYKFNTFHWHLTDDQGWRIEIKKYPLLTEVGAWRDSTVENHYTTLPRTYDHSRYGGFYTQEQIKEVVAYAAARFIEVVPEIEMPGHARAALAAYPEFSCTGEAHGVEGLWGIFDDIFCAKEESILFLQDVLTEILPLFPSAYIHVGGDEAPKTRWESCPKCQAVIKANGLHNAHELQSYFIGRMDAFLTQNGKKLIGWDEILEGGLSPNATVMSWRGYEGGKAAAAQGHYVVMCPGSHCYFDHYQGRGAEEPLAIGGFTSLEKVLSFDPIPPDMTSADAAYVLGAQGNLWTEYIPNMAQLEYMTYPRAIALSTALWSESRPSYEDFFANLSNYQFPFLSSKIVNFSKSCLKPEIKTTRALGWGILIEKLPAKGIIASTEVLADIKATKRKTKTVQIKVDQGPNLPSKEINVIAHKALGANVNFITKPSPKYDNGSLTIVDGQLGARPWKGNEWLGFDSDSVAFDIVLDKPIKVKELRIHTLHDPNSWIWAAQTYNISFSKIGVANGIADGYSTDETITIDEINEKTQIIHVVLYGLGHIPSGNPGAGNIPWLFIDEIEVR
;
A
#
# COMPACT_ATOMS: atom_id res chain seq x y z
N MET A 1 -65.10 -18.30 42.15
CA MET A 1 -63.79 -17.95 42.80
C MET A 1 -62.72 -18.01 41.75
N LEU A 2 -62.40 -16.89 41.18
CA LEU A 2 -61.43 -16.73 40.09
C LEU A 2 -60.12 -16.25 40.70
N LYS A 3 -59.04 -17.05 40.60
CA LYS A 3 -57.73 -16.67 41.11
C LYS A 3 -56.95 -15.96 39.96
N PHE A 4 -56.72 -14.64 40.11
CA PHE A 4 -55.82 -13.88 39.33
C PHE A 4 -54.38 -14.24 39.73
N ARG A 5 -53.55 -14.70 38.75
CA ARG A 5 -52.11 -14.81 38.89
C ARG A 5 -51.49 -13.57 38.24
N LEU A 6 -50.89 -12.72 39.06
CA LEU A 6 -50.04 -11.59 38.65
C LEU A 6 -48.70 -12.15 38.20
N LEU A 7 -48.38 -12.08 36.91
CA LEU A 7 -47.02 -12.31 36.39
C LEU A 7 -46.24 -10.99 36.47
N LEU A 8 -45.28 -10.93 37.39
CA LEU A 8 -44.25 -9.90 37.38
C LEU A 8 -43.26 -10.18 36.25
N VAL A 9 -43.31 -9.38 35.19
CA VAL A 9 -42.25 -9.34 34.14
C VAL A 9 -41.15 -8.42 34.65
N PHE A 10 -40.05 -9.00 35.15
CA PHE A 10 -38.81 -8.29 35.35
C PHE A 10 -38.22 -8.00 33.99
N GLY A 11 -38.36 -6.77 33.51
CA GLY A 11 -37.63 -6.25 32.39
C GLY A 11 -36.15 -6.11 32.78
N LEU A 12 -35.30 -7.04 32.31
CA LEU A 12 -33.87 -6.79 32.24
C LEU A 12 -33.63 -5.65 31.22
N ILE A 13 -33.48 -4.43 31.72
CA ILE A 13 -32.88 -3.38 30.96
C ILE A 13 -31.36 -3.72 30.92
N SER A 14 -30.95 -4.44 29.87
CA SER A 14 -29.53 -4.49 29.53
C SER A 14 -29.10 -3.05 29.18
N LEU A 15 -28.41 -2.40 30.11
CA LEU A 15 -27.58 -1.25 29.77
C LEU A 15 -26.57 -1.75 28.75
N LEU A 16 -26.87 -1.56 27.47
CA LEU A 16 -25.85 -1.51 26.44
C LEU A 16 -24.95 -0.33 26.80
N ALA A 17 -23.83 -0.61 27.48
CA ALA A 17 -22.75 0.31 27.55
C ALA A 17 -22.31 0.55 26.08
N THR A 18 -22.73 1.66 25.50
CA THR A 18 -22.17 2.13 24.25
C THR A 18 -20.67 2.25 24.50
N ALA A 19 -19.88 1.43 23.83
CA ALA A 19 -18.43 1.55 23.88
C ALA A 19 -18.12 3.01 23.49
N GLN A 20 -17.48 3.73 24.41
CA GLN A 20 -17.23 5.16 24.24
C GLN A 20 -16.17 5.31 23.17
N GLU A 21 -16.47 5.99 22.08
CA GLU A 21 -15.58 6.19 20.95
C GLU A 21 -14.29 6.91 21.37
N CYS A 22 -13.15 6.31 21.09
CA CYS A 22 -11.85 6.92 21.32
C CYS A 22 -11.45 7.72 20.08
N PRO A 23 -11.27 9.05 20.15
CA PRO A 23 -10.89 9.84 18.97
C PRO A 23 -9.41 9.69 18.55
N ILE A 24 -8.59 9.02 19.39
CA ILE A 24 -7.14 8.89 19.14
C ILE A 24 -6.87 7.73 18.16
N LEU A 25 -6.14 8.02 17.09
CA LEU A 25 -5.46 7.03 16.24
C LEU A 25 -3.96 7.36 16.12
N PRO A 26 -3.09 6.35 16.20
CA PRO A 26 -3.36 4.94 16.49
C PRO A 26 -4.00 4.74 17.87
N THR A 27 -4.85 3.69 17.95
CA THR A 27 -5.64 3.39 19.16
C THR A 27 -4.74 3.14 20.38
N PRO A 28 -4.95 3.86 21.49
CA PRO A 28 -4.14 3.68 22.68
C PRO A 28 -4.44 2.36 23.41
N ALA A 29 -3.48 1.88 24.20
CA ALA A 29 -3.63 0.65 24.98
C ALA A 29 -4.77 0.74 26.03
N VAL A 30 -4.99 1.92 26.60
CA VAL A 30 -6.11 2.20 27.53
C VAL A 30 -6.69 3.56 27.22
N PHE A 31 -8.01 3.61 27.08
CA PHE A 31 -8.79 4.85 27.00
C PHE A 31 -10.03 4.71 27.89
N GLN A 32 -10.14 5.57 28.90
CA GLN A 32 -11.26 5.54 29.84
C GLN A 32 -11.75 6.96 30.08
N THR A 33 -13.01 7.23 29.81
CA THR A 33 -13.59 8.54 30.04
C THR A 33 -14.27 8.63 31.39
N THR A 34 -14.39 9.85 31.86
CA THR A 34 -15.17 10.20 33.05
C THR A 34 -16.11 11.35 32.70
N ASN A 35 -17.10 11.60 33.56
CA ASN A 35 -18.07 12.65 33.30
C ASN A 35 -17.44 14.06 33.37
N GLY A 36 -17.88 14.91 32.45
CA GLY A 36 -17.49 16.32 32.39
C GLY A 36 -16.35 16.62 31.42
N GLN A 37 -16.06 17.89 31.24
CA GLN A 37 -15.03 18.41 30.34
C GLN A 37 -14.05 19.30 31.09
N PHE A 38 -12.82 19.37 30.63
CA PHE A 38 -11.84 20.40 30.95
C PHE A 38 -11.93 21.49 29.86
N LEU A 39 -12.10 22.74 30.26
CA LEU A 39 -12.27 23.88 29.35
C LEU A 39 -11.09 24.86 29.51
N SER A 40 -10.65 25.43 28.36
CA SER A 40 -9.61 26.44 28.30
C SER A 40 -10.01 27.58 27.36
N SER A 41 -9.49 28.76 27.58
CA SER A 41 -9.76 30.00 26.81
C SER A 41 -9.02 30.06 25.45
N GLY A 42 -8.98 28.96 24.69
CA GLY A 42 -8.38 28.92 23.36
C GLY A 42 -6.85 28.77 23.31
N GLN A 43 -6.17 28.74 24.48
CA GLN A 43 -4.73 28.48 24.61
C GLN A 43 -4.44 27.42 25.67
N LEU A 44 -3.26 26.81 25.63
CA LEU A 44 -2.78 25.90 26.64
C LEU A 44 -1.61 26.52 27.42
N LEU A 45 -1.78 26.62 28.74
CA LEU A 45 -0.74 27.05 29.66
C LEU A 45 -0.01 25.82 30.19
N ILE A 46 1.28 25.68 29.91
CA ILE A 46 2.08 24.50 30.23
C ILE A 46 3.13 24.81 31.29
N ASP A 47 3.42 23.86 32.18
CA ASP A 47 4.59 23.91 33.07
C ASP A 47 5.82 23.33 32.36
N PRO A 48 6.80 24.14 31.94
CA PRO A 48 7.97 23.65 31.21
C PRO A 48 9.08 23.10 32.14
N SER A 49 8.91 23.08 33.45
CA SER A 49 9.98 22.81 34.42
C SER A 49 10.66 21.43 34.24
N ASN A 50 9.94 20.45 33.71
CA ASN A 50 10.43 19.11 33.47
C ASN A 50 10.70 18.82 31.97
N LEU A 51 10.71 19.85 31.11
CA LEU A 51 10.89 19.74 29.69
C LEU A 51 12.19 20.42 29.22
N THR A 52 12.79 19.92 28.16
CA THR A 52 13.87 20.64 27.48
C THR A 52 13.34 21.81 26.66
N PRO A 53 14.10 22.88 26.42
CA PRO A 53 13.68 23.99 25.57
C PRO A 53 13.29 23.55 24.15
N ASN A 54 14.03 22.59 23.58
CA ASN A 54 13.74 22.06 22.24
C ASN A 54 12.39 21.34 22.20
N LEU A 55 12.08 20.51 23.22
CA LEU A 55 10.79 19.83 23.30
C LEU A 55 9.63 20.83 23.45
N VAL A 56 9.79 21.87 24.26
CA VAL A 56 8.80 22.94 24.40
C VAL A 56 8.53 23.63 23.06
N GLU A 57 9.57 23.95 22.29
CA GLU A 57 9.41 24.58 20.99
C GLU A 57 8.76 23.65 19.95
N SER A 58 9.16 22.37 19.95
CA SER A 58 8.50 21.33 19.15
C SER A 58 7.01 21.22 19.45
N MET A 59 6.64 21.19 20.73
CA MET A 59 5.24 21.11 21.17
C MET A 59 4.43 22.35 20.77
N LYS A 60 5.01 23.56 20.89
CA LYS A 60 4.38 24.83 20.48
C LYS A 60 4.12 24.86 18.98
N SER A 61 5.18 24.68 18.20
CA SER A 61 5.09 24.72 16.73
C SER A 61 4.13 23.67 16.20
N TYR A 62 4.14 22.48 16.80
CA TYR A 62 3.27 21.39 16.40
C TYR A 62 1.80 21.59 16.78
N ALA A 63 1.49 22.15 17.96
CA ALA A 63 0.14 22.50 18.36
C ALA A 63 -0.47 23.58 17.46
N LEU A 64 0.35 24.57 17.09
CA LEU A 64 -0.05 25.61 16.13
C LEU A 64 -0.37 25.00 14.76
N TRP A 65 0.49 24.13 14.25
CA TRP A 65 0.25 23.43 12.99
C TRP A 65 -0.98 22.52 13.06
N ALA A 66 -1.06 21.64 14.08
CA ALA A 66 -2.10 20.60 14.14
C ALA A 66 -3.51 21.16 14.36
N LYS A 67 -3.68 22.12 15.24
CA LYS A 67 -4.99 22.59 15.71
C LYS A 67 -5.11 24.12 15.83
N ASN A 68 -4.13 24.87 15.36
CA ASN A 68 -4.07 26.34 15.56
C ASN A 68 -4.16 26.74 17.05
N ILE A 69 -3.58 25.91 17.95
CA ILE A 69 -3.59 26.14 19.39
C ILE A 69 -2.31 26.87 19.81
N GLN A 70 -2.48 28.00 20.50
CA GLN A 70 -1.38 28.72 21.15
C GLN A 70 -0.96 28.01 22.43
N VAL A 71 0.34 27.90 22.65
CA VAL A 71 0.92 27.26 23.85
C VAL A 71 1.86 28.24 24.51
N SER A 72 1.64 28.53 25.82
CA SER A 72 2.45 29.45 26.59
C SER A 72 2.97 28.81 27.85
N PRO A 73 4.27 29.00 28.19
CA PRO A 73 4.82 28.59 29.50
C PRO A 73 4.17 29.37 30.63
N PHE A 74 3.71 28.67 31.71
CA PHE A 74 3.12 29.31 32.89
C PHE A 74 3.25 28.42 34.12
N VAL A 75 4.19 28.72 35.01
CA VAL A 75 4.56 27.87 36.15
C VAL A 75 3.61 27.97 37.34
N GLN A 76 3.04 29.16 37.61
CA GLN A 76 2.27 29.41 38.83
C GLN A 76 0.93 28.67 38.89
N ASN A 77 0.24 28.52 37.77
CA ASN A 77 -1.03 27.80 37.66
C ASN A 77 -1.18 27.18 36.29
N PRO A 78 -0.37 26.18 35.93
CA PRO A 78 -0.41 25.56 34.60
C PRO A 78 -1.69 24.75 34.40
N MET A 79 -2.15 24.71 33.19
CA MET A 79 -3.24 23.82 32.74
C MET A 79 -2.72 22.42 32.45
N VAL A 80 -1.49 22.32 31.96
CA VAL A 80 -0.82 21.05 31.63
C VAL A 80 0.47 20.91 32.40
N GLU A 81 0.58 19.85 33.17
CA GLU A 81 1.76 19.47 33.96
C GLU A 81 2.43 18.23 33.34
N PHE A 82 3.77 18.18 33.43
CA PHE A 82 4.57 17.09 32.90
C PHE A 82 5.34 16.37 34.00
N LYS A 83 5.26 15.03 34.03
CA LYS A 83 5.93 14.19 35.04
C LYS A 83 6.77 13.13 34.35
N LYS A 84 8.09 13.18 34.50
CA LYS A 84 8.98 12.15 33.96
C LYS A 84 8.88 10.87 34.78
N LEU A 85 8.66 9.74 34.14
CA LEU A 85 8.59 8.42 34.74
C LEU A 85 9.94 7.71 34.60
N THR A 86 10.28 6.90 35.63
CA THR A 86 11.45 6.03 35.61
C THR A 86 11.04 4.58 35.79
N ASN A 87 11.84 3.65 35.33
CA ASN A 87 11.60 2.19 35.43
C ASN A 87 10.27 1.71 34.84
N VAL A 88 9.88 2.30 33.71
CA VAL A 88 8.70 1.90 32.91
C VAL A 88 9.12 1.51 31.51
N LYS A 89 8.21 0.91 30.74
CA LYS A 89 8.44 0.56 29.32
C LYS A 89 8.89 1.81 28.53
N GLN A 90 9.88 1.65 27.68
CA GLN A 90 10.38 2.72 26.81
C GLN A 90 9.23 3.29 25.98
N ASP A 91 9.27 4.60 25.73
CA ASP A 91 8.27 5.35 24.96
C ASP A 91 6.83 5.22 25.45
N SER A 92 6.64 4.83 26.73
CA SER A 92 5.33 4.82 27.37
C SER A 92 4.94 6.19 27.94
N TYR A 93 3.64 6.46 27.90
CA TYR A 93 3.08 7.68 28.50
C TYR A 93 1.68 7.43 29.06
N SER A 94 1.21 8.39 29.88
CA SER A 94 -0.19 8.50 30.26
C SER A 94 -0.64 9.96 30.26
N ILE A 95 -1.93 10.16 29.98
CA ILE A 95 -2.59 11.46 30.04
C ILE A 95 -3.76 11.31 31.03
N ASN A 96 -3.82 12.16 32.02
CA ASN A 96 -4.97 12.27 32.91
C ASN A 96 -5.60 13.66 32.78
N ILE A 97 -6.81 13.70 32.26
CA ILE A 97 -7.59 14.95 32.11
C ILE A 97 -8.67 14.96 33.19
N ALA A 98 -8.47 15.80 34.19
CA ALA A 98 -9.41 16.00 35.29
C ALA A 98 -9.63 17.52 35.50
N GLU A 99 -9.39 18.08 36.66
CA GLU A 99 -9.37 19.54 36.88
C GLU A 99 -8.11 20.21 36.29
N ARG A 100 -7.12 19.39 35.95
CA ARG A 100 -5.90 19.73 35.22
C ARG A 100 -5.57 18.59 34.30
N ILE A 101 -4.69 18.87 33.33
CA ILE A 101 -4.13 17.87 32.44
C ILE A 101 -2.75 17.48 32.95
N THR A 102 -2.55 16.20 33.27
CA THR A 102 -1.22 15.68 33.66
C THR A 102 -0.74 14.70 32.58
N ILE A 103 0.41 14.98 31.99
CA ILE A 103 1.12 14.08 31.06
C ILE A 103 2.29 13.46 31.84
N SER A 104 2.28 12.13 31.96
CA SER A 104 3.40 11.38 32.49
C SER A 104 4.10 10.62 31.38
N TYR A 105 5.43 10.67 31.27
CA TYR A 105 6.18 10.20 30.11
C TYR A 105 7.52 9.57 30.49
N SER A 106 8.02 8.61 29.71
CA SER A 106 9.30 7.92 29.94
C SER A 106 10.48 8.53 29.18
N SER A 107 10.23 9.10 27.99
CA SER A 107 11.22 9.72 27.11
C SER A 107 10.67 11.00 26.50
N GLU A 108 11.52 11.85 25.92
CA GLU A 108 11.05 13.04 25.20
C GLU A 108 10.13 12.67 24.01
N ALA A 109 10.43 11.58 23.31
CA ALA A 109 9.59 11.06 22.25
C ALA A 109 8.20 10.69 22.77
N SER A 110 8.10 9.97 23.90
CA SER A 110 6.81 9.63 24.49
C SER A 110 6.04 10.85 25.02
N CYS A 111 6.74 11.89 25.47
CA CYS A 111 6.12 13.16 25.81
C CYS A 111 5.48 13.82 24.57
N PHE A 112 6.18 13.82 23.45
CA PHE A 112 5.66 14.33 22.19
C PHE A 112 4.48 13.49 21.68
N TYR A 113 4.54 12.15 21.77
CA TYR A 113 3.41 11.28 21.40
C TYR A 113 2.19 11.50 22.30
N ALA A 114 2.39 11.71 23.60
CA ALA A 114 1.32 12.12 24.51
C ALA A 114 0.72 13.47 24.11
N TRP A 115 1.57 14.42 23.73
CA TRP A 115 1.14 15.73 23.25
C TRP A 115 0.29 15.60 21.97
N VAL A 116 0.72 14.80 20.99
CA VAL A 116 -0.07 14.50 19.79
C VAL A 116 -1.42 13.89 20.16
N SER A 117 -1.46 12.94 21.10
CA SER A 117 -2.72 12.35 21.56
C SER A 117 -3.62 13.37 22.25
N LEU A 118 -3.06 14.28 23.05
CA LEU A 118 -3.81 15.38 23.65
C LEU A 118 -4.41 16.30 22.58
N LEU A 119 -3.66 16.61 21.51
CA LEU A 119 -4.16 17.42 20.40
C LEU A 119 -5.28 16.71 19.62
N GLN A 120 -5.26 15.39 19.51
CA GLN A 120 -6.36 14.62 18.91
C GLN A 120 -7.64 14.66 19.78
N LEU A 121 -7.50 14.76 21.09
CA LEU A 121 -8.62 14.92 22.03
C LEU A 121 -9.20 16.34 22.07
N ALA A 122 -8.47 17.33 21.57
CA ALA A 122 -8.89 18.74 21.60
C ALA A 122 -10.05 19.00 20.63
N VAL A 123 -11.15 19.51 21.16
CA VAL A 123 -12.28 20.06 20.41
C VAL A 123 -12.25 21.58 20.56
N GLN A 124 -12.38 22.31 19.45
CA GLN A 124 -12.38 23.78 19.46
C GLN A 124 -13.78 24.28 19.08
N GLU A 125 -14.44 24.92 20.03
CA GLU A 125 -15.79 25.47 19.87
C GLU A 125 -15.82 26.91 20.39
N GLU A 126 -16.35 27.84 19.59
CA GLU A 126 -16.61 29.24 19.95
C GLU A 126 -15.40 29.96 20.61
N GLY A 127 -14.16 29.63 20.17
CA GLY A 127 -12.93 30.21 20.74
C GLY A 127 -12.46 29.57 22.05
N GLN A 128 -13.11 28.52 22.51
CA GLN A 128 -12.70 27.72 23.65
C GLN A 128 -12.12 26.38 23.22
N LEU A 129 -11.20 25.83 24.01
CA LEU A 129 -10.74 24.45 23.88
C LEU A 129 -11.45 23.60 24.92
N ALA A 130 -12.07 22.52 24.47
CA ALA A 130 -12.71 21.53 25.32
C ALA A 130 -12.00 20.18 25.19
N PHE A 131 -11.82 19.51 26.32
CA PHE A 131 -11.29 18.16 26.39
C PHE A 131 -12.22 17.30 27.25
N GLN A 132 -12.66 16.16 26.74
CA GLN A 132 -13.38 15.17 27.53
C GLN A 132 -12.49 14.71 28.69
N LYS A 133 -12.97 14.73 29.94
CA LYS A 133 -12.25 14.17 31.09
C LYS A 133 -12.03 12.68 30.85
N CYS A 134 -10.77 12.25 30.89
CA CYS A 134 -10.40 10.87 30.58
C CYS A 134 -9.03 10.50 31.14
N PHE A 135 -8.76 9.20 31.14
CA PHE A 135 -7.43 8.64 31.38
C PHE A 135 -6.99 7.87 30.13
N VAL A 136 -5.79 8.16 29.64
CA VAL A 136 -5.12 7.48 28.53
C VAL A 136 -3.82 6.88 29.06
N LYS A 137 -3.54 5.61 28.69
CA LYS A 137 -2.22 4.98 28.88
C LYS A 137 -1.84 4.32 27.57
N ASP A 138 -0.59 4.54 27.14
CA ASP A 138 -0.21 4.15 25.78
C ASP A 138 1.31 3.96 25.63
N PHE A 139 1.69 3.17 24.61
CA PHE A 139 3.07 2.90 24.21
C PHE A 139 3.08 2.17 22.85
N PRO A 140 4.17 2.27 22.07
CA PRO A 140 4.26 1.59 20.77
C PRO A 140 4.45 0.07 20.92
N LYS A 141 3.84 -0.70 20.02
CA LYS A 141 4.06 -2.15 19.86
C LYS A 141 5.42 -2.42 19.21
N PHE A 142 5.77 -1.70 18.14
CA PHE A 142 7.01 -1.84 17.39
C PHE A 142 7.91 -0.62 17.47
N GLN A 143 9.22 -0.83 17.39
CA GLN A 143 10.24 0.22 17.44
C GLN A 143 10.31 1.00 16.12
N TRP A 144 10.27 0.30 14.98
CA TRP A 144 10.28 0.89 13.64
C TRP A 144 8.84 1.06 13.13
N ARG A 145 8.45 2.29 12.90
CA ARG A 145 7.15 2.65 12.34
C ARG A 145 7.40 3.64 11.22
N GLY A 146 7.65 3.09 10.01
CA GLY A 146 8.20 3.83 8.89
C GLY A 146 7.19 4.21 7.83
N LEU A 147 7.50 5.31 7.13
CA LEU A 147 7.04 5.58 5.77
C LEU A 147 8.23 5.91 4.90
N HIS A 148 8.21 5.40 3.68
CA HIS A 148 9.18 5.66 2.64
C HIS A 148 8.60 6.68 1.65
N LEU A 149 9.47 7.52 1.09
CA LEU A 149 9.13 8.40 -0.03
C LEU A 149 10.25 8.38 -1.06
N ASP A 150 9.90 7.92 -2.25
CA ASP A 150 10.72 8.05 -3.45
C ASP A 150 10.64 9.49 -3.97
N VAL A 151 11.77 10.17 -4.00
CA VAL A 151 11.89 11.51 -4.59
C VAL A 151 12.69 11.50 -5.91
N SER A 152 13.07 10.30 -6.37
CA SER A 152 13.83 10.08 -7.59
C SER A 152 12.95 10.03 -8.82
N ARG A 153 11.90 9.19 -8.83
CA ARG A 153 10.98 9.09 -9.97
C ARG A 153 10.22 10.40 -10.14
N HIS A 154 9.67 10.95 -9.05
CA HIS A 154 9.17 12.33 -9.02
C HIS A 154 9.74 13.10 -7.83
N PHE A 155 10.17 14.34 -8.11
CA PHE A 155 10.82 15.20 -7.11
C PHE A 155 9.80 15.96 -6.28
N PHE A 156 10.00 15.98 -4.96
CA PHE A 156 9.21 16.75 -4.01
C PHE A 156 10.06 17.83 -3.35
N THR A 157 9.53 19.03 -3.24
CA THR A 157 10.22 20.17 -2.62
C THR A 157 10.41 19.95 -1.12
N VAL A 158 11.32 20.73 -0.50
CA VAL A 158 11.54 20.71 0.96
C VAL A 158 10.25 20.92 1.73
N GLU A 159 9.39 21.84 1.29
CA GLU A 159 8.12 22.15 1.97
C GLU A 159 7.11 20.99 1.85
N GLU A 160 7.08 20.29 0.72
CA GLU A 160 6.25 19.11 0.55
C GLU A 160 6.73 17.94 1.43
N VAL A 161 8.05 17.74 1.54
CA VAL A 161 8.63 16.75 2.46
C VAL A 161 8.30 17.10 3.92
N LYS A 162 8.42 18.36 4.33
CA LYS A 162 8.02 18.80 5.67
C LYS A 162 6.53 18.57 5.95
N ARG A 163 5.66 18.82 4.97
CA ARG A 163 4.23 18.53 5.09
C ARG A 163 3.96 17.03 5.27
N PHE A 164 4.71 16.18 4.58
CA PHE A 164 4.64 14.73 4.74
C PHE A 164 5.06 14.32 6.17
N LEU A 165 6.17 14.89 6.68
CA LEU A 165 6.66 14.66 8.04
C LEU A 165 5.67 15.11 9.12
N ASP A 166 4.95 16.23 8.91
CA ASP A 166 3.92 16.69 9.85
C ASP A 166 2.80 15.66 10.00
N LEU A 167 2.33 15.10 8.88
CA LEU A 167 1.29 14.08 8.89
C LEU A 167 1.81 12.75 9.45
N MET A 168 3.06 12.36 9.18
CA MET A 168 3.71 11.22 9.82
C MET A 168 3.69 11.35 11.35
N ALA A 169 4.08 12.51 11.88
CA ALA A 169 4.12 12.78 13.31
C ALA A 169 2.72 12.70 13.96
N TYR A 170 1.67 13.17 13.26
CA TYR A 170 0.30 13.13 13.77
C TYR A 170 -0.20 11.70 14.01
N TYR A 171 0.27 10.76 13.19
CA TYR A 171 -0.03 9.34 13.33
C TYR A 171 1.11 8.54 13.97
N LYS A 172 2.04 9.20 14.68
CA LYS A 172 3.10 8.60 15.51
C LYS A 172 4.06 7.69 14.74
N PHE A 173 4.27 7.91 13.45
CA PHE A 173 5.41 7.36 12.74
C PHE A 173 6.69 7.98 13.28
N ASN A 174 7.78 7.20 13.30
CA ASN A 174 9.07 7.65 13.85
C ASN A 174 10.25 7.44 12.90
N THR A 175 10.04 6.92 11.71
CA THR A 175 11.11 6.68 10.75
C THR A 175 10.66 7.13 9.35
N PHE A 176 11.41 8.04 8.77
CA PHE A 176 11.25 8.50 7.40
C PHE A 176 12.38 7.91 6.55
N HIS A 177 12.05 6.98 5.68
CA HIS A 177 12.97 6.41 4.71
C HIS A 177 12.94 7.28 3.45
N TRP A 178 14.05 7.97 3.16
CA TRP A 178 14.15 8.94 2.10
C TRP A 178 14.95 8.37 0.94
N HIS A 179 14.24 7.93 -0.11
CA HIS A 179 14.83 7.34 -1.30
C HIS A 179 15.32 8.44 -2.25
N LEU A 180 16.63 8.72 -2.19
CA LEU A 180 17.25 9.92 -2.77
C LEU A 180 17.85 9.70 -4.15
N THR A 181 18.05 8.45 -4.58
CA THR A 181 18.72 8.15 -5.84
C THR A 181 18.12 6.93 -6.51
N ASP A 182 17.94 7.01 -7.84
CA ASP A 182 17.45 5.91 -8.68
C ASP A 182 17.81 6.20 -10.15
N ASP A 183 17.41 5.35 -11.08
CA ASP A 183 17.65 5.45 -12.52
C ASP A 183 17.17 6.76 -13.15
N GLN A 184 16.08 7.34 -12.60
CA GLN A 184 15.41 8.51 -13.14
C GLN A 184 15.83 9.83 -12.48
N GLY A 185 16.68 9.76 -11.47
CA GLY A 185 17.22 10.98 -10.87
C GLY A 185 18.06 10.77 -9.62
N TRP A 186 19.13 11.55 -9.53
CA TRP A 186 19.98 11.71 -8.36
C TRP A 186 19.60 12.98 -7.61
N ARG A 187 19.15 12.89 -6.35
CA ARG A 187 18.48 14.00 -5.67
C ARG A 187 19.26 14.65 -4.53
N ILE A 188 20.50 14.24 -4.24
CA ILE A 188 21.31 14.80 -3.17
C ILE A 188 22.63 15.38 -3.69
N GLU A 189 22.97 16.60 -3.25
CA GLU A 189 24.23 17.24 -3.59
C GLU A 189 25.42 16.49 -3.00
N ILE A 190 26.40 16.16 -3.88
CA ILE A 190 27.70 15.60 -3.52
C ILE A 190 28.77 16.56 -4.09
N LYS A 191 29.44 17.31 -3.22
CA LYS A 191 30.34 18.39 -3.64
C LYS A 191 31.55 17.87 -4.38
N LYS A 192 32.04 16.68 -4.03
CA LYS A 192 33.18 16.04 -4.74
C LYS A 192 32.80 15.60 -6.16
N TYR A 193 31.50 15.33 -6.38
CA TYR A 193 30.96 14.81 -7.65
C TYR A 193 29.81 15.67 -8.17
N PRO A 194 30.06 16.92 -8.62
CA PRO A 194 28.98 17.87 -8.94
C PRO A 194 28.11 17.45 -10.12
N LEU A 195 28.62 16.65 -11.07
CA LEU A 195 27.81 16.16 -12.19
C LEU A 195 26.63 15.26 -11.73
N LEU A 196 26.68 14.70 -10.53
CA LEU A 196 25.54 13.94 -9.98
C LEU A 196 24.28 14.81 -9.92
N THR A 197 24.40 16.11 -9.64
CA THR A 197 23.26 17.04 -9.61
C THR A 197 23.16 17.92 -10.84
N GLU A 198 24.25 18.18 -11.54
CA GLU A 198 24.23 18.96 -12.79
C GLU A 198 23.66 18.15 -13.97
N VAL A 199 23.94 16.84 -14.01
CA VAL A 199 23.50 15.89 -15.04
C VAL A 199 22.50 14.88 -14.45
N GLY A 200 22.92 14.13 -13.41
CA GLY A 200 22.16 13.01 -12.86
C GLY A 200 20.80 13.39 -12.25
N ALA A 201 20.60 14.67 -11.88
CA ALA A 201 19.33 15.15 -11.35
C ALA A 201 18.27 15.47 -12.43
N TRP A 202 18.62 15.36 -13.73
CA TRP A 202 17.76 15.86 -14.81
C TRP A 202 17.59 14.84 -15.92
N ARG A 203 16.36 14.50 -16.26
CA ARG A 203 15.98 13.68 -17.43
C ARG A 203 15.33 14.55 -18.50
N ASP A 204 15.49 14.18 -19.76
CA ASP A 204 15.02 14.98 -20.91
C ASP A 204 13.54 14.73 -21.24
N SER A 205 13.01 13.61 -20.78
CA SER A 205 11.61 13.24 -20.99
C SER A 205 11.15 12.20 -19.97
N THR A 206 9.84 12.10 -19.76
CA THR A 206 9.22 11.08 -18.93
C THR A 206 8.20 10.30 -19.76
N VAL A 207 8.10 8.98 -19.55
CA VAL A 207 7.09 8.16 -20.19
C VAL A 207 5.70 8.61 -19.74
N GLU A 208 4.78 8.77 -20.71
CA GLU A 208 3.37 9.03 -20.47
C GLU A 208 2.60 7.73 -20.34
N ASN A 209 1.44 7.79 -19.68
CA ASN A 209 0.58 6.64 -19.43
C ASN A 209 1.29 5.50 -18.67
N HIS A 210 0.71 4.33 -18.66
CA HIS A 210 1.35 3.17 -18.03
C HIS A 210 2.53 2.69 -18.89
N TYR A 211 3.69 2.40 -18.26
CA TYR A 211 4.96 2.04 -18.95
C TYR A 211 4.84 0.81 -19.87
N THR A 212 3.82 0.00 -19.64
CA THR A 212 3.50 -1.17 -20.49
C THR A 212 2.65 -0.82 -21.71
N THR A 213 2.12 0.41 -21.81
CA THR A 213 1.31 0.85 -22.96
C THR A 213 2.19 0.97 -24.19
N LEU A 214 1.74 0.37 -25.30
CA LEU A 214 2.46 0.40 -26.58
C LEU A 214 1.58 1.00 -27.67
N PRO A 215 2.15 1.83 -28.60
CA PRO A 215 3.52 2.34 -28.56
C PRO A 215 3.71 3.28 -27.36
N ARG A 216 4.93 3.33 -26.79
CA ARG A 216 5.24 4.27 -25.72
C ARG A 216 5.27 5.70 -26.23
N THR A 217 4.74 6.61 -25.45
CA THR A 217 4.81 8.06 -25.65
C THR A 217 5.58 8.72 -24.52
N TYR A 218 6.21 9.84 -24.81
CA TYR A 218 7.01 10.60 -23.86
C TYR A 218 6.60 12.08 -23.92
N ASP A 219 6.67 12.76 -22.78
CA ASP A 219 6.27 14.16 -22.65
C ASP A 219 7.25 15.17 -23.25
N HIS A 220 8.48 14.72 -23.61
CA HIS A 220 9.57 15.54 -24.16
C HIS A 220 9.86 16.81 -23.34
N SER A 221 9.66 16.71 -22.03
CA SER A 221 9.86 17.82 -21.09
C SER A 221 11.00 17.50 -20.15
N ARG A 222 11.96 18.42 -20.03
CA ARG A 222 13.05 18.27 -19.08
C ARG A 222 12.48 18.33 -17.66
N TYR A 223 12.74 17.29 -16.89
CA TYR A 223 12.25 17.14 -15.51
C TYR A 223 13.39 16.82 -14.55
N GLY A 224 13.32 17.38 -13.33
CA GLY A 224 14.31 17.09 -12.30
C GLY A 224 14.29 18.06 -11.13
N GLY A 225 15.28 17.93 -10.28
CA GLY A 225 15.49 18.69 -9.06
C GLY A 225 16.44 17.94 -8.13
N PHE A 226 16.99 18.63 -7.15
CA PHE A 226 17.82 18.01 -6.11
C PHE A 226 17.80 18.87 -4.84
N TYR A 227 18.26 18.29 -3.74
CA TYR A 227 18.45 18.98 -2.47
C TYR A 227 19.92 19.31 -2.27
N THR A 228 20.20 20.55 -1.89
CA THR A 228 21.51 20.92 -1.37
C THR A 228 21.75 20.27 -0.01
N GLN A 229 23.00 20.13 0.41
CA GLN A 229 23.32 19.58 1.73
C GLN A 229 22.68 20.41 2.87
N GLU A 230 22.52 21.72 2.69
CA GLU A 230 21.84 22.57 3.67
C GLU A 230 20.33 22.28 3.74
N GLN A 231 19.67 22.04 2.60
CA GLN A 231 18.27 21.63 2.58
C GLN A 231 18.08 20.24 3.20
N ILE A 232 19.01 19.30 3.01
CA ILE A 232 19.00 18.01 3.70
C ILE A 232 19.06 18.22 5.22
N LYS A 233 20.01 19.02 5.73
CA LYS A 233 20.12 19.35 7.16
C LYS A 233 18.84 19.98 7.70
N GLU A 234 18.22 20.86 6.94
CA GLU A 234 16.95 21.51 7.27
C GLU A 234 15.82 20.49 7.47
N VAL A 235 15.66 19.56 6.52
CA VAL A 235 14.64 18.48 6.61
C VAL A 235 14.94 17.55 7.78
N VAL A 236 16.20 17.15 7.97
CA VAL A 236 16.62 16.28 9.09
C VAL A 236 16.34 16.94 10.45
N ALA A 237 16.66 18.22 10.60
CA ALA A 237 16.36 18.97 11.83
C ALA A 237 14.84 19.11 12.05
N TYR A 238 14.07 19.34 10.98
CA TYR A 238 12.62 19.41 11.03
C TYR A 238 11.97 18.10 11.46
N ALA A 239 12.46 16.97 10.94
CA ALA A 239 12.04 15.63 11.33
C ALA A 239 12.38 15.33 12.79
N ALA A 240 13.61 15.66 13.22
CA ALA A 240 14.07 15.47 14.60
C ALA A 240 13.21 16.22 15.62
N ALA A 241 12.74 17.44 15.29
CA ALA A 241 11.80 18.20 16.12
C ALA A 241 10.40 17.53 16.25
N ARG A 242 10.14 16.49 15.45
CA ARG A 242 8.93 15.65 15.49
C ARG A 242 9.19 14.23 15.95
N PHE A 243 10.42 13.98 16.45
CA PHE A 243 10.88 12.65 16.85
C PHE A 243 10.79 11.62 15.74
N ILE A 244 11.09 12.05 14.49
CA ILE A 244 11.21 11.20 13.31
C ILE A 244 12.69 11.12 12.93
N GLU A 245 13.21 9.90 12.87
CA GLU A 245 14.54 9.60 12.34
C GLU A 245 14.49 9.54 10.80
N VAL A 246 15.45 10.17 10.13
CA VAL A 246 15.55 10.15 8.67
C VAL A 246 16.62 9.15 8.26
N VAL A 247 16.24 8.10 7.54
CA VAL A 247 17.12 7.08 6.97
C VAL A 247 17.28 7.38 5.47
N PRO A 248 18.47 7.80 5.01
CA PRO A 248 18.69 8.03 3.58
C PRO A 248 18.92 6.72 2.85
N GLU A 249 18.48 6.67 1.60
CA GLU A 249 18.80 5.59 0.68
C GLU A 249 19.63 6.11 -0.50
N ILE A 250 20.73 5.40 -0.76
CA ILE A 250 21.61 5.58 -1.91
C ILE A 250 21.73 4.24 -2.63
N GLU A 251 21.13 4.15 -3.78
CA GLU A 251 21.03 2.92 -4.54
C GLU A 251 22.38 2.41 -5.07
N MET A 252 22.62 1.14 -4.84
CA MET A 252 23.76 0.38 -5.34
C MET A 252 23.55 -1.13 -5.17
N PRO A 253 24.02 -2.00 -6.08
CA PRO A 253 24.69 -1.66 -7.33
C PRO A 253 23.73 -1.38 -8.48
N GLY A 254 22.44 -1.74 -8.36
CA GLY A 254 21.36 -1.48 -9.30
C GLY A 254 20.84 -0.04 -9.21
N HIS A 255 19.80 0.28 -9.98
CA HIS A 255 19.12 1.58 -10.00
C HIS A 255 20.09 2.77 -10.07
N ALA A 256 21.12 2.63 -10.95
CA ALA A 256 22.28 3.50 -10.95
C ALA A 256 22.36 4.41 -12.18
N ARG A 257 21.39 4.36 -13.13
CA ARG A 257 21.52 5.05 -14.42
C ARG A 257 21.70 6.55 -14.32
N ALA A 258 21.07 7.21 -13.34
CA ALA A 258 21.27 8.65 -13.14
C ALA A 258 22.72 8.97 -12.73
N ALA A 259 23.32 8.16 -11.86
CA ALA A 259 24.73 8.31 -11.50
C ALA A 259 25.67 7.98 -12.66
N LEU A 260 25.36 6.93 -13.42
CA LEU A 260 26.15 6.49 -14.56
C LEU A 260 25.98 7.40 -15.78
N ALA A 261 24.89 8.15 -15.88
CA ALA A 261 24.76 9.24 -16.86
C ALA A 261 25.72 10.39 -16.55
N ALA A 262 25.94 10.67 -15.26
CA ALA A 262 26.89 11.69 -14.81
C ALA A 262 28.36 11.24 -14.89
N TYR A 263 28.64 9.97 -14.57
CA TYR A 263 29.97 9.37 -14.46
C TYR A 263 29.98 7.97 -15.09
N PRO A 264 29.96 7.87 -16.43
CA PRO A 264 29.86 6.61 -17.16
C PRO A 264 31.04 5.66 -16.92
N GLU A 265 32.19 6.19 -16.51
CA GLU A 265 33.38 5.40 -16.18
C GLU A 265 33.17 4.42 -15.04
N PHE A 266 32.13 4.60 -14.17
CA PHE A 266 31.81 3.65 -13.09
C PHE A 266 30.88 2.51 -13.53
N SER A 267 30.41 2.52 -14.78
CA SER A 267 29.70 1.39 -15.38
C SER A 267 30.66 0.30 -15.88
N CYS A 268 30.10 -0.85 -16.26
CA CYS A 268 30.86 -1.94 -16.87
C CYS A 268 31.31 -1.61 -18.29
N THR A 269 30.54 -0.87 -19.06
CA THR A 269 30.80 -0.52 -20.48
C THR A 269 31.58 0.77 -20.61
N GLY A 270 31.39 1.74 -19.73
CA GLY A 270 31.93 3.09 -19.85
C GLY A 270 31.17 3.93 -20.89
N GLU A 271 30.07 3.44 -21.43
CA GLU A 271 29.27 4.15 -22.42
C GLU A 271 28.43 5.24 -21.76
N ALA A 272 28.33 6.39 -22.40
CA ALA A 272 27.51 7.49 -21.94
C ALA A 272 26.04 7.22 -22.28
N HIS A 273 25.18 7.29 -21.28
CA HIS A 273 23.74 7.20 -21.38
C HIS A 273 23.09 8.47 -20.82
N GLY A 274 21.86 8.77 -21.22
CA GLY A 274 21.04 9.77 -20.54
C GLY A 274 20.48 9.24 -19.23
N VAL A 275 20.00 10.17 -18.39
CA VAL A 275 19.16 9.82 -17.22
C VAL A 275 17.86 9.22 -17.73
N GLU A 276 17.39 8.15 -17.10
CA GLU A 276 16.28 7.35 -17.62
C GLU A 276 14.94 8.09 -17.49
N GLY A 277 14.11 7.98 -18.52
CA GLY A 277 12.75 8.52 -18.53
C GLY A 277 11.64 7.46 -18.49
N LEU A 278 12.03 6.19 -18.56
CA LEU A 278 11.15 5.04 -18.46
C LEU A 278 11.23 4.43 -17.05
N TRP A 279 10.13 3.80 -16.62
CA TRP A 279 10.09 3.02 -15.38
C TRP A 279 10.51 1.57 -15.64
N GLY A 280 11.28 0.97 -14.74
CA GLY A 280 11.69 -0.44 -14.87
C GLY A 280 13.07 -0.73 -14.30
N ILE A 281 13.58 -1.92 -14.63
CA ILE A 281 14.89 -2.44 -14.23
C ILE A 281 15.82 -2.37 -15.43
N PHE A 282 17.04 -1.88 -15.23
CA PHE A 282 18.01 -1.66 -16.31
C PHE A 282 19.31 -2.43 -16.07
N ASP A 283 19.89 -2.95 -17.13
CA ASP A 283 21.15 -3.74 -17.08
C ASP A 283 22.37 -2.91 -16.65
N ASP A 284 22.33 -1.58 -16.82
CA ASP A 284 23.47 -0.71 -16.52
C ASP A 284 23.52 -0.39 -15.03
N ILE A 285 24.29 -1.18 -14.32
CA ILE A 285 24.56 -1.10 -12.89
C ILE A 285 26.01 -0.71 -12.62
N PHE A 286 26.38 -0.31 -11.40
CA PHE A 286 27.77 -0.04 -11.04
C PHE A 286 28.65 -1.26 -11.30
N CYS A 287 29.78 -1.04 -11.95
CA CYS A 287 30.82 -2.05 -12.11
C CYS A 287 31.44 -2.38 -10.75
N ALA A 288 31.68 -3.64 -10.45
CA ALA A 288 32.25 -4.06 -9.16
C ALA A 288 33.77 -3.83 -9.03
N LYS A 289 34.35 -2.99 -9.87
CA LYS A 289 35.76 -2.58 -9.80
C LYS A 289 36.03 -1.65 -8.63
N GLU A 290 37.27 -1.59 -8.18
CA GLU A 290 37.65 -0.82 -6.98
C GLU A 290 37.31 0.67 -7.10
N GLU A 291 37.48 1.28 -8.29
CA GLU A 291 37.22 2.70 -8.51
C GLU A 291 35.73 3.03 -8.30
N SER A 292 34.82 2.14 -8.65
CA SER A 292 33.38 2.33 -8.40
C SER A 292 33.04 2.18 -6.92
N ILE A 293 33.68 1.24 -6.23
CA ILE A 293 33.53 1.07 -4.77
C ILE A 293 34.02 2.32 -4.04
N LEU A 294 35.21 2.85 -4.41
CA LEU A 294 35.78 4.08 -3.82
C LEU A 294 34.89 5.30 -4.10
N PHE A 295 34.36 5.42 -5.32
CA PHE A 295 33.37 6.46 -5.66
C PHE A 295 32.18 6.47 -4.72
N LEU A 296 31.56 5.30 -4.49
CA LEU A 296 30.41 5.19 -3.59
C LEU A 296 30.78 5.43 -2.12
N GLN A 297 31.97 5.02 -1.69
CA GLN A 297 32.49 5.35 -0.35
C GLN A 297 32.73 6.85 -0.19
N ASP A 298 33.20 7.55 -1.22
CA ASP A 298 33.32 9.00 -1.24
C ASP A 298 31.94 9.69 -1.11
N VAL A 299 30.93 9.19 -1.87
CA VAL A 299 29.56 9.66 -1.77
C VAL A 299 29.03 9.47 -0.33
N LEU A 300 29.18 8.27 0.22
CA LEU A 300 28.77 7.99 1.60
C LEU A 300 29.50 8.87 2.61
N THR A 301 30.79 9.18 2.41
CA THR A 301 31.57 10.07 3.28
C THR A 301 30.92 11.46 3.41
N GLU A 302 30.39 12.02 2.33
CA GLU A 302 29.66 13.30 2.38
C GLU A 302 28.27 13.20 2.98
N ILE A 303 27.62 12.03 2.87
CA ILE A 303 26.27 11.79 3.38
C ILE A 303 26.25 11.57 4.89
N LEU A 304 27.21 10.80 5.44
CA LEU A 304 27.25 10.42 6.85
C LEU A 304 27.06 11.59 7.84
N PRO A 305 27.69 12.75 7.68
CA PRO A 305 27.51 13.88 8.62
C PRO A 305 26.15 14.59 8.46
N LEU A 306 25.41 14.35 7.40
CA LEU A 306 24.11 14.97 7.16
C LEU A 306 22.97 14.24 7.88
N PHE A 307 23.14 12.93 8.12
CA PHE A 307 22.12 12.07 8.70
C PHE A 307 22.57 11.48 10.05
N PRO A 308 21.98 11.92 11.16
CA PRO A 308 22.26 11.37 12.50
C PRO A 308 21.86 9.90 12.66
N SER A 309 20.97 9.39 11.80
CA SER A 309 20.49 8.00 11.84
C SER A 309 21.62 7.00 12.01
N ALA A 310 21.35 5.97 12.79
CA ALA A 310 22.23 4.82 12.90
C ALA A 310 22.28 4.00 11.60
N TYR A 311 21.28 4.13 10.74
CA TYR A 311 21.10 3.34 9.52
C TYR A 311 21.39 4.19 8.28
N ILE A 312 22.02 3.54 7.28
CA ILE A 312 22.13 4.01 5.88
C ILE A 312 21.61 2.89 5.01
N HIS A 313 20.59 3.20 4.20
CA HIS A 313 20.05 2.24 3.25
C HIS A 313 20.85 2.30 1.94
N VAL A 314 21.22 1.13 1.41
CA VAL A 314 22.07 1.02 0.22
C VAL A 314 21.35 0.39 -0.98
N GLY A 315 20.02 0.26 -0.92
CA GLY A 315 19.24 -0.45 -1.92
C GLY A 315 19.55 -1.94 -1.96
N GLY A 316 20.17 -2.38 -3.04
CA GLY A 316 20.62 -3.76 -3.24
C GLY A 316 19.66 -4.63 -4.01
N ASP A 317 18.49 -4.09 -4.35
CA ASP A 317 17.41 -4.74 -5.09
C ASP A 317 17.65 -4.73 -6.60
N GLU A 318 16.95 -5.63 -7.25
CA GLU A 318 16.74 -5.71 -8.71
C GLU A 318 18.01 -5.49 -9.57
N ALA A 319 19.20 -5.79 -9.06
CA ALA A 319 20.47 -5.62 -9.79
C ALA A 319 20.67 -6.75 -10.82
N PRO A 320 20.50 -6.52 -12.14
CA PRO A 320 20.74 -7.54 -13.15
C PRO A 320 22.19 -7.96 -13.21
N LYS A 321 22.45 -9.24 -13.41
CA LYS A 321 23.81 -9.80 -13.44
C LYS A 321 24.43 -9.78 -14.85
N THR A 322 23.66 -9.49 -15.88
CA THR A 322 24.03 -9.55 -17.31
C THR A 322 25.33 -8.81 -17.60
N ARG A 323 25.47 -7.56 -17.10
CA ARG A 323 26.70 -6.78 -17.31
C ARG A 323 27.89 -7.35 -16.55
N TRP A 324 27.70 -7.81 -15.31
CA TRP A 324 28.78 -8.37 -14.51
C TRP A 324 29.29 -9.69 -15.05
N GLU A 325 28.42 -10.54 -15.59
CA GLU A 325 28.77 -11.82 -16.18
C GLU A 325 29.67 -11.66 -17.40
N SER A 326 29.46 -10.61 -18.19
CA SER A 326 30.22 -10.33 -19.41
C SER A 326 31.39 -9.36 -19.21
N CYS A 327 31.47 -8.65 -18.07
CA CYS A 327 32.49 -7.63 -17.83
C CYS A 327 33.82 -8.21 -17.38
N PRO A 328 34.95 -8.03 -18.13
CA PRO A 328 36.24 -8.55 -17.73
C PRO A 328 36.72 -8.05 -16.36
N LYS A 329 36.38 -6.79 -15.99
CA LYS A 329 36.75 -6.20 -14.69
C LYS A 329 36.01 -6.91 -13.55
N CYS A 330 34.71 -7.16 -13.69
CA CYS A 330 33.92 -7.87 -12.69
C CYS A 330 34.37 -9.34 -12.58
N GLN A 331 34.65 -10.01 -13.70
CA GLN A 331 35.19 -11.36 -13.70
C GLN A 331 36.58 -11.44 -13.04
N ALA A 332 37.40 -10.41 -13.18
CA ALA A 332 38.69 -10.32 -12.47
C ALA A 332 38.47 -10.20 -10.94
N VAL A 333 37.49 -9.42 -10.48
CA VAL A 333 37.13 -9.31 -9.05
C VAL A 333 36.61 -10.65 -8.50
N ILE A 334 35.73 -11.33 -9.24
CA ILE A 334 35.24 -12.69 -8.89
C ILE A 334 36.43 -13.62 -8.67
N LYS A 335 37.34 -13.70 -9.65
CA LYS A 335 38.51 -14.56 -9.59
C LYS A 335 39.48 -14.20 -8.46
N ALA A 336 39.74 -12.91 -8.26
CA ALA A 336 40.70 -12.42 -7.26
C ALA A 336 40.23 -12.68 -5.83
N ASN A 337 38.91 -12.71 -5.59
CA ASN A 337 38.30 -12.91 -4.28
C ASN A 337 37.77 -14.35 -4.09
N GLY A 338 38.01 -15.27 -5.01
CA GLY A 338 37.59 -16.66 -4.92
C GLY A 338 36.07 -16.85 -4.95
N LEU A 339 35.34 -15.92 -5.57
CA LEU A 339 33.89 -15.97 -5.71
C LEU A 339 33.50 -16.91 -6.86
N HIS A 340 32.29 -17.48 -6.81
CA HIS A 340 31.87 -18.49 -7.79
C HIS A 340 30.99 -17.90 -8.91
N ASN A 341 30.27 -16.79 -8.66
CA ASN A 341 29.30 -16.23 -9.57
C ASN A 341 28.99 -14.75 -9.26
N ALA A 342 28.13 -14.13 -10.08
CA ALA A 342 27.74 -12.74 -9.93
C ALA A 342 26.83 -12.46 -8.73
N HIS A 343 26.15 -13.45 -8.15
CA HIS A 343 25.38 -13.27 -6.90
C HIS A 343 26.35 -13.13 -5.71
N GLU A 344 27.40 -13.94 -5.66
CA GLU A 344 28.45 -13.76 -4.64
C GLU A 344 29.23 -12.44 -4.84
N LEU A 345 29.36 -11.95 -6.09
CA LEU A 345 29.90 -10.63 -6.36
C LEU A 345 29.04 -9.50 -5.79
N GLN A 346 27.70 -9.64 -5.81
CA GLN A 346 26.80 -8.69 -5.13
C GLN A 346 27.02 -8.73 -3.62
N SER A 347 27.08 -9.90 -3.03
CA SER A 347 27.39 -10.04 -1.60
C SER A 347 28.74 -9.40 -1.25
N TYR A 348 29.78 -9.64 -2.06
CA TYR A 348 31.06 -8.97 -1.90
C TYR A 348 30.95 -7.44 -1.96
N PHE A 349 30.21 -6.92 -2.96
CA PHE A 349 30.01 -5.46 -3.16
C PHE A 349 29.31 -4.84 -1.93
N ILE A 350 28.17 -5.43 -1.50
CA ILE A 350 27.44 -4.98 -0.30
C ILE A 350 28.31 -5.11 0.95
N GLY A 351 29.09 -6.19 1.08
CA GLY A 351 30.01 -6.40 2.19
C GLY A 351 31.11 -5.32 2.28
N ARG A 352 31.59 -4.80 1.14
CA ARG A 352 32.53 -3.66 1.10
C ARG A 352 31.88 -2.38 1.63
N MET A 353 30.62 -2.16 1.36
CA MET A 353 29.86 -1.01 1.88
C MET A 353 29.53 -1.18 3.36
N ASP A 354 29.12 -2.38 3.80
CA ASP A 354 28.87 -2.66 5.22
C ASP A 354 30.13 -2.47 6.07
N ALA A 355 31.27 -2.95 5.61
CA ALA A 355 32.55 -2.73 6.29
C ALA A 355 32.88 -1.24 6.41
N PHE A 356 32.67 -0.48 5.34
CA PHE A 356 32.89 0.98 5.35
C PHE A 356 31.94 1.70 6.32
N LEU A 357 30.64 1.40 6.26
CA LEU A 357 29.65 1.98 7.15
C LEU A 357 29.90 1.62 8.63
N THR A 358 30.23 0.36 8.91
CA THR A 358 30.57 -0.11 10.25
C THR A 358 31.80 0.62 10.83
N GLN A 359 32.86 0.83 10.02
CA GLN A 359 34.05 1.62 10.42
C GLN A 359 33.68 3.08 10.77
N ASN A 360 32.63 3.62 10.16
CA ASN A 360 32.11 4.96 10.43
C ASN A 360 30.98 4.98 11.48
N GLY A 361 30.77 3.88 12.22
CA GLY A 361 29.78 3.79 13.31
C GLY A 361 28.32 3.73 12.83
N LYS A 362 28.08 3.37 11.57
CA LYS A 362 26.75 3.20 10.98
C LYS A 362 26.44 1.73 10.71
N LYS A 363 25.15 1.44 10.52
CA LYS A 363 24.62 0.12 10.16
C LYS A 363 24.10 0.17 8.74
N LEU A 364 24.44 -0.82 7.95
CA LEU A 364 23.84 -1.02 6.64
C LEU A 364 22.44 -1.58 6.78
N ILE A 365 21.51 -1.07 6.01
CA ILE A 365 20.22 -1.70 5.73
C ILE A 365 20.06 -1.78 4.21
N GLY A 366 19.40 -2.83 3.70
CA GLY A 366 19.12 -3.00 2.28
C GLY A 366 17.90 -3.88 2.06
N TRP A 367 17.38 -3.86 0.83
CA TRP A 367 16.27 -4.71 0.41
C TRP A 367 16.66 -6.19 0.50
N ASP A 368 15.68 -7.09 0.53
CA ASP A 368 15.94 -8.50 0.86
C ASP A 368 16.76 -9.29 -0.17
N GLU A 369 17.08 -8.70 -1.33
CA GLU A 369 18.07 -9.25 -2.28
C GLU A 369 19.50 -9.25 -1.76
N ILE A 370 19.83 -8.46 -0.73
CA ILE A 370 21.16 -8.53 -0.09
C ILE A 370 21.42 -9.88 0.61
N LEU A 371 20.39 -10.73 0.78
CA LEU A 371 20.53 -12.12 1.21
C LEU A 371 21.19 -13.01 0.16
N GLU A 372 21.11 -12.63 -1.12
CA GLU A 372 21.62 -13.42 -2.23
C GLU A 372 23.16 -13.44 -2.23
N GLY A 373 23.74 -14.63 -2.29
CA GLY A 373 25.19 -14.79 -2.25
C GLY A 373 25.83 -14.69 -0.85
N GLY A 374 25.03 -14.43 0.19
CA GLY A 374 25.44 -14.35 1.59
C GLY A 374 25.26 -12.96 2.21
N LEU A 375 24.69 -12.91 3.39
CA LEU A 375 24.39 -11.67 4.11
C LEU A 375 25.63 -11.16 4.86
N SER A 376 25.89 -9.85 4.77
CA SER A 376 26.98 -9.21 5.54
C SER A 376 26.65 -9.23 7.05
N PRO A 377 27.63 -9.47 7.95
CA PRO A 377 27.37 -9.79 9.37
C PRO A 377 26.57 -8.76 10.16
N ASN A 378 26.64 -7.48 9.80
CA ASN A 378 25.99 -6.40 10.53
C ASN A 378 24.76 -5.83 9.81
N ALA A 379 24.43 -6.36 8.64
CA ALA A 379 23.35 -5.86 7.81
C ALA A 379 21.97 -6.07 8.44
N THR A 380 21.11 -5.10 8.28
CA THR A 380 19.67 -5.19 8.55
C THR A 380 18.94 -5.39 7.22
N VAL A 381 17.92 -6.22 7.21
CA VAL A 381 17.18 -6.57 5.99
C VAL A 381 15.82 -5.90 5.96
N MET A 382 15.48 -5.24 4.84
CA MET A 382 14.15 -4.72 4.57
C MET A 382 13.43 -5.66 3.60
N SER A 383 12.42 -6.40 4.11
CA SER A 383 11.77 -7.49 3.37
C SER A 383 10.53 -7.00 2.64
N TRP A 384 10.59 -6.91 1.29
CA TRP A 384 9.53 -6.39 0.44
C TRP A 384 8.86 -7.45 -0.45
N ARG A 385 9.60 -8.48 -0.87
CA ARG A 385 9.10 -9.58 -1.73
C ARG A 385 8.14 -10.54 -1.00
N GLY A 386 7.79 -10.24 0.23
CA GLY A 386 6.93 -11.02 1.11
C GLY A 386 7.53 -11.13 2.51
N TYR A 387 7.20 -12.20 3.23
CA TYR A 387 7.74 -12.43 4.57
C TYR A 387 9.00 -13.32 4.58
N GLU A 388 9.27 -14.07 3.50
CA GLU A 388 10.29 -15.12 3.50
C GLU A 388 11.70 -14.55 3.64
N GLY A 389 12.02 -13.42 2.99
CA GLY A 389 13.30 -12.74 3.15
C GLY A 389 13.54 -12.32 4.60
N GLY A 390 12.52 -11.72 5.23
CA GLY A 390 12.59 -11.33 6.63
C GLY A 390 12.72 -12.51 7.59
N LYS A 391 12.00 -13.61 7.35
CA LYS A 391 12.12 -14.84 8.13
C LYS A 391 13.52 -15.44 8.03
N ALA A 392 14.07 -15.48 6.81
CA ALA A 392 15.41 -16.01 6.56
C ALA A 392 16.51 -15.16 7.24
N ALA A 393 16.37 -13.84 7.25
CA ALA A 393 17.29 -12.93 7.93
C ALA A 393 17.20 -13.06 9.46
N ALA A 394 15.98 -13.05 10.02
CA ALA A 394 15.75 -13.21 11.46
C ALA A 394 16.28 -14.55 11.99
N ALA A 395 16.10 -15.65 11.25
CA ALA A 395 16.64 -16.96 11.60
C ALA A 395 18.18 -16.99 11.63
N GLN A 396 18.85 -16.06 10.95
CA GLN A 396 20.31 -15.86 10.99
C GLN A 396 20.76 -14.84 12.05
N GLY A 397 19.81 -14.28 12.83
CA GLY A 397 20.10 -13.31 13.88
C GLY A 397 20.23 -11.86 13.40
N HIS A 398 19.74 -11.54 12.20
CA HIS A 398 19.72 -10.18 11.67
C HIS A 398 18.44 -9.46 11.95
N TYR A 399 18.53 -8.15 12.23
CA TYR A 399 17.35 -7.31 12.36
C TYR A 399 16.62 -7.15 11.03
N VAL A 400 15.30 -7.01 11.11
CA VAL A 400 14.39 -6.99 9.96
C VAL A 400 13.37 -5.86 10.09
N VAL A 401 13.12 -5.17 8.96
CA VAL A 401 11.96 -4.30 8.77
C VAL A 401 11.07 -4.93 7.71
N MET A 402 9.79 -5.17 8.06
CA MET A 402 8.83 -5.81 7.16
C MET A 402 8.10 -4.75 6.32
N CYS A 403 8.13 -4.90 5.00
CA CYS A 403 7.37 -4.05 4.08
C CYS A 403 6.83 -4.83 2.87
N PRO A 404 6.15 -6.00 3.10
CA PRO A 404 5.69 -6.85 2.01
C PRO A 404 4.78 -6.09 1.06
N GLY A 405 5.05 -6.21 -0.26
CA GLY A 405 4.30 -5.54 -1.31
C GLY A 405 2.79 -5.82 -1.27
N SER A 406 2.39 -6.94 -0.68
CA SER A 406 0.97 -7.28 -0.50
C SER A 406 0.20 -6.35 0.46
N HIS A 407 0.87 -5.69 1.42
CA HIS A 407 0.24 -4.88 2.48
C HIS A 407 0.82 -3.47 2.61
N CYS A 408 2.09 -3.27 2.24
CA CYS A 408 2.84 -2.07 2.56
C CYS A 408 3.15 -1.17 1.35
N TYR A 409 2.79 -1.57 0.12
CA TYR A 409 3.02 -0.79 -1.08
C TYR A 409 1.83 0.15 -1.33
N PHE A 410 2.03 1.42 -1.05
CA PHE A 410 0.99 2.44 -1.16
C PHE A 410 0.98 3.13 -2.54
N ASP A 411 1.88 2.77 -3.43
CA ASP A 411 1.83 3.02 -4.87
C ASP A 411 0.84 2.11 -5.62
N HIS A 412 0.36 1.03 -4.96
CA HIS A 412 -0.72 0.18 -5.47
C HIS A 412 -2.08 0.88 -5.40
N TYR A 413 -3.01 0.50 -6.29
CA TYR A 413 -4.40 0.92 -6.21
C TYR A 413 -4.99 0.61 -4.83
N GLN A 414 -5.77 1.53 -4.28
CA GLN A 414 -6.46 1.33 -2.99
C GLN A 414 -7.97 1.19 -3.14
N GLY A 415 -8.52 1.63 -4.25
CA GLY A 415 -9.91 1.47 -4.65
C GLY A 415 -10.03 0.71 -5.96
N ARG A 416 -11.26 0.38 -6.34
CA ARG A 416 -11.61 -0.30 -7.59
C ARG A 416 -12.38 0.67 -8.48
N GLY A 417 -12.20 0.57 -9.78
CA GLY A 417 -12.91 1.38 -10.77
C GLY A 417 -11.99 2.30 -11.58
N ALA A 418 -12.50 2.73 -12.71
CA ALA A 418 -11.75 3.53 -13.68
C ALA A 418 -11.43 4.95 -13.21
N GLU A 419 -12.06 5.40 -12.13
CA GLU A 419 -11.84 6.71 -11.52
C GLU A 419 -10.63 6.78 -10.58
N GLU A 420 -10.01 5.63 -10.25
CA GLU A 420 -8.77 5.63 -9.47
C GLU A 420 -7.64 6.25 -10.29
N PRO A 421 -6.78 7.09 -9.68
CA PRO A 421 -5.63 7.64 -10.40
C PRO A 421 -4.71 6.52 -10.87
N LEU A 422 -4.04 6.74 -12.00
CA LEU A 422 -3.09 5.76 -12.54
C LEU A 422 -2.04 5.39 -11.48
N ALA A 423 -1.79 4.09 -11.34
CA ALA A 423 -0.83 3.51 -10.41
C ALA A 423 -0.03 2.40 -11.10
N ILE A 424 1.06 1.96 -10.49
CA ILE A 424 1.94 0.90 -11.04
C ILE A 424 1.20 -0.44 -11.26
N GLY A 425 0.14 -0.67 -10.54
CA GLY A 425 -0.60 -1.93 -10.51
C GLY A 425 -0.95 -2.34 -9.10
N GLY A 426 -1.10 -3.64 -8.87
CA GLY A 426 -1.39 -4.17 -7.54
C GLY A 426 -2.72 -3.68 -6.95
N PHE A 427 -3.08 -4.21 -5.77
CA PHE A 427 -4.24 -3.74 -5.01
C PHE A 427 -4.00 -3.90 -3.51
N THR A 428 -3.98 -2.80 -2.80
CA THR A 428 -3.72 -2.72 -1.36
C THR A 428 -4.79 -1.86 -0.70
N SER A 429 -5.89 -2.51 -0.28
CA SER A 429 -7.04 -1.82 0.33
C SER A 429 -6.75 -1.38 1.76
N LEU A 430 -7.53 -0.42 2.26
CA LEU A 430 -7.49 0.04 3.65
C LEU A 430 -7.62 -1.12 4.66
N GLU A 431 -8.57 -2.02 4.44
CA GLU A 431 -8.80 -3.19 5.30
C GLU A 431 -7.58 -4.12 5.33
N LYS A 432 -6.98 -4.36 4.16
CA LYS A 432 -5.80 -5.20 4.04
C LYS A 432 -4.61 -4.63 4.82
N VAL A 433 -4.40 -3.31 4.76
CA VAL A 433 -3.36 -2.65 5.56
C VAL A 433 -3.65 -2.74 7.05
N LEU A 434 -4.91 -2.54 7.48
CA LEU A 434 -5.29 -2.66 8.90
C LEU A 434 -5.07 -4.08 9.43
N SER A 435 -5.24 -5.11 8.60
CA SER A 435 -5.05 -6.51 8.99
C SER A 435 -3.58 -6.94 9.05
N PHE A 436 -2.65 -6.12 8.56
CA PHE A 436 -1.23 -6.44 8.49
C PHE A 436 -0.59 -6.70 9.85
N ASP A 437 0.18 -7.78 9.99
CA ASP A 437 1.08 -8.00 11.12
C ASP A 437 2.51 -8.19 10.62
N PRO A 438 3.47 -7.38 11.11
CA PRO A 438 4.88 -7.56 10.79
C PRO A 438 5.45 -8.94 11.19
N ILE A 439 4.83 -9.60 12.16
CA ILE A 439 5.24 -10.93 12.62
C ILE A 439 4.28 -11.96 12.02
N PRO A 440 4.71 -12.75 11.01
CA PRO A 440 3.87 -13.81 10.45
C PRO A 440 3.60 -14.93 11.48
N PRO A 441 2.43 -15.59 11.41
CA PRO A 441 2.00 -16.55 12.42
C PRO A 441 2.92 -17.77 12.60
N ASP A 442 3.71 -18.10 11.58
CA ASP A 442 4.65 -19.23 11.55
C ASP A 442 6.07 -18.86 11.99
N MET A 443 6.32 -17.59 12.36
CA MET A 443 7.61 -17.15 12.90
C MET A 443 7.75 -17.54 14.36
N THR A 444 8.93 -18.06 14.74
CA THR A 444 9.22 -18.39 16.15
C THR A 444 9.31 -17.12 17.00
N SER A 445 9.04 -17.23 18.31
CA SER A 445 9.20 -16.09 19.22
C SER A 445 10.65 -15.58 19.32
N ALA A 446 11.64 -16.45 19.09
CA ALA A 446 13.05 -16.09 19.08
C ALA A 446 13.37 -15.21 17.85
N ASP A 447 12.90 -15.62 16.67
CA ASP A 447 13.12 -14.89 15.43
C ASP A 447 12.30 -13.58 15.41
N ALA A 448 11.09 -13.59 15.96
CA ALA A 448 10.25 -12.41 16.10
C ALA A 448 10.90 -11.25 16.87
N ALA A 449 11.85 -11.57 17.77
CA ALA A 449 12.60 -10.55 18.51
C ALA A 449 13.53 -9.72 17.60
N TYR A 450 13.86 -10.19 16.41
CA TYR A 450 14.63 -9.45 15.42
C TYR A 450 13.78 -8.56 14.51
N VAL A 451 12.45 -8.65 14.55
CA VAL A 451 11.55 -7.79 13.78
C VAL A 451 11.42 -6.43 14.47
N LEU A 452 12.06 -5.40 13.91
CA LEU A 452 12.02 -4.03 14.41
C LEU A 452 10.63 -3.40 14.25
N GLY A 453 9.92 -3.79 13.24
CA GLY A 453 8.61 -3.26 12.85
C GLY A 453 8.40 -3.29 11.34
N ALA A 454 7.76 -2.25 10.81
CA ALA A 454 7.44 -2.21 9.39
C ALA A 454 7.39 -0.80 8.83
N GLN A 455 7.25 -0.75 7.49
CA GLN A 455 7.24 0.48 6.73
C GLN A 455 6.23 0.40 5.57
N GLY A 456 5.55 1.52 5.29
CA GLY A 456 4.76 1.71 4.07
C GLY A 456 5.58 2.40 3.00
N ASN A 457 5.57 1.87 1.77
CA ASN A 457 6.40 2.35 0.67
C ASN A 457 5.55 3.15 -0.34
N LEU A 458 6.08 4.29 -0.76
CA LEU A 458 5.49 5.20 -1.75
C LEU A 458 6.50 5.39 -2.89
N TRP A 459 6.47 4.44 -3.83
CA TRP A 459 7.18 4.56 -5.10
C TRP A 459 6.44 5.55 -6.00
N THR A 460 7.15 6.45 -6.67
CA THR A 460 6.51 7.64 -7.25
C THR A 460 6.48 7.67 -8.77
N GLU A 461 6.64 6.54 -9.45
CA GLU A 461 6.51 6.44 -10.92
C GLU A 461 5.20 7.08 -11.41
N TYR A 462 4.12 6.90 -10.67
CA TYR A 462 2.78 7.42 -10.96
C TYR A 462 2.25 8.38 -9.90
N ILE A 463 3.15 8.95 -9.09
CA ILE A 463 2.79 9.94 -8.05
C ILE A 463 3.55 11.25 -8.33
N PRO A 464 3.08 12.07 -9.30
CA PRO A 464 3.85 13.21 -9.81
C PRO A 464 3.78 14.47 -8.93
N ASN A 465 2.95 14.48 -7.89
CA ASN A 465 2.74 15.67 -7.07
C ASN A 465 2.19 15.35 -5.68
N MET A 466 2.21 16.35 -4.79
CA MET A 466 1.77 16.20 -3.40
C MET A 466 0.31 15.79 -3.26
N ALA A 467 -0.59 16.25 -4.12
CA ALA A 467 -2.00 15.89 -4.05
C ALA A 467 -2.22 14.40 -4.29
N GLN A 468 -1.50 13.81 -5.25
CA GLN A 468 -1.56 12.37 -5.49
C GLN A 468 -0.79 11.58 -4.43
N LEU A 469 0.32 12.10 -3.90
CA LEU A 469 1.02 11.50 -2.78
C LEU A 469 0.09 11.35 -1.56
N GLU A 470 -0.61 12.40 -1.20
CA GLU A 470 -1.60 12.38 -0.11
C GLU A 470 -2.74 11.40 -0.38
N TYR A 471 -3.26 11.38 -1.61
CA TYR A 471 -4.29 10.42 -2.02
C TYR A 471 -3.82 8.98 -1.83
N MET A 472 -2.63 8.65 -2.30
CA MET A 472 -2.08 7.29 -2.21
C MET A 472 -1.70 6.91 -0.78
N THR A 473 -1.30 7.86 0.06
CA THR A 473 -0.89 7.64 1.44
C THR A 473 -2.09 7.43 2.37
N TYR A 474 -3.11 8.30 2.28
CA TYR A 474 -4.21 8.33 3.26
C TYR A 474 -5.52 7.78 2.66
N PRO A 475 -6.28 6.98 3.46
CA PRO A 475 -6.12 6.69 4.90
C PRO A 475 -5.23 5.48 5.23
N ARG A 476 -4.57 4.80 4.27
CA ARG A 476 -3.79 3.57 4.49
C ARG A 476 -2.66 3.75 5.51
N ALA A 477 -1.99 4.88 5.51
CA ALA A 477 -0.97 5.17 6.53
C ALA A 477 -1.54 5.18 7.95
N ILE A 478 -2.78 5.63 8.15
CA ILE A 478 -3.44 5.58 9.47
C ILE A 478 -3.65 4.13 9.90
N ALA A 479 -4.06 3.26 8.98
CA ALA A 479 -4.23 1.83 9.23
C ALA A 479 -2.89 1.16 9.58
N LEU A 480 -1.83 1.46 8.82
CA LEU A 480 -0.48 0.94 9.09
C LEU A 480 0.03 1.42 10.46
N SER A 481 -0.10 2.71 10.75
CA SER A 481 0.26 3.26 12.05
C SER A 481 -0.46 2.52 13.19
N THR A 482 -1.76 2.24 13.04
CA THR A 482 -2.55 1.48 14.01
C THR A 482 -2.03 0.05 14.17
N ALA A 483 -1.67 -0.61 13.07
CA ALA A 483 -1.08 -1.96 13.09
C ALA A 483 0.28 -2.01 13.79
N LEU A 484 1.09 -0.94 13.67
CA LEU A 484 2.44 -0.87 14.23
C LEU A 484 2.50 -0.32 15.66
N TRP A 485 1.51 0.44 16.05
CA TRP A 485 1.45 1.08 17.36
C TRP A 485 0.63 0.30 18.39
N SER A 486 -0.61 -0.11 18.02
CA SER A 486 -1.60 -0.61 18.97
C SER A 486 -1.36 -2.07 19.33
N GLU A 487 -1.38 -2.40 20.62
CA GLU A 487 -1.32 -3.79 21.09
C GLU A 487 -2.57 -4.58 20.69
N SER A 488 -3.74 -3.95 20.87
CA SER A 488 -5.03 -4.50 20.43
C SER A 488 -5.55 -3.66 19.26
N ARG A 489 -5.71 -4.30 18.12
CA ARG A 489 -6.27 -3.63 16.94
C ARG A 489 -7.78 -3.49 17.08
N PRO A 490 -8.35 -2.33 16.70
CA PRO A 490 -9.80 -2.19 16.60
C PRO A 490 -10.36 -3.10 15.50
N SER A 491 -11.65 -3.42 15.56
CA SER A 491 -12.36 -3.97 14.42
C SER A 491 -12.29 -2.99 13.23
N TYR A 492 -12.51 -3.47 12.00
CA TYR A 492 -12.56 -2.55 10.86
C TYR A 492 -13.68 -1.52 11.02
N GLU A 493 -14.81 -1.92 11.57
CA GLU A 493 -15.97 -1.07 11.82
C GLU A 493 -15.65 0.05 12.81
N ASP A 494 -15.01 -0.27 13.94
CA ASP A 494 -14.60 0.72 14.96
C ASP A 494 -13.52 1.66 14.41
N PHE A 495 -12.55 1.11 13.66
CA PHE A 495 -11.52 1.89 12.99
C PHE A 495 -12.13 2.87 11.96
N PHE A 496 -13.07 2.38 11.15
CA PHE A 496 -13.73 3.19 10.14
C PHE A 496 -14.62 4.26 10.76
N ALA A 497 -15.32 3.95 11.86
CA ALA A 497 -16.09 4.95 12.63
C ALA A 497 -15.18 6.08 13.12
N ASN A 498 -14.00 5.74 13.68
CA ASN A 498 -13.02 6.74 14.08
C ASN A 498 -12.54 7.59 12.89
N LEU A 499 -12.18 6.94 11.75
CA LEU A 499 -11.79 7.66 10.55
C LEU A 499 -12.85 8.68 10.15
N SER A 500 -14.11 8.27 10.09
CA SER A 500 -15.23 9.08 9.64
C SER A 500 -15.53 10.25 10.59
N ASN A 501 -15.49 9.98 11.90
CA ASN A 501 -15.90 10.95 12.91
C ASN A 501 -14.78 11.94 13.28
N TYR A 502 -13.51 11.54 13.18
CA TYR A 502 -12.39 12.33 13.68
C TYR A 502 -11.29 12.59 12.66
N GLN A 503 -10.83 11.56 11.93
CA GLN A 503 -9.65 11.71 11.09
C GLN A 503 -9.94 12.37 9.73
N PHE A 504 -11.03 12.02 9.06
CA PHE A 504 -11.40 12.69 7.80
C PHE A 504 -11.72 14.17 7.99
N PRO A 505 -12.44 14.60 9.06
CA PRO A 505 -12.56 16.02 9.40
C PRO A 505 -11.20 16.70 9.63
N PHE A 506 -10.28 16.06 10.35
CA PHE A 506 -8.92 16.58 10.54
C PHE A 506 -8.17 16.72 9.21
N LEU A 507 -8.09 15.67 8.40
CA LEU A 507 -7.42 15.69 7.09
C LEU A 507 -8.02 16.77 6.18
N SER A 508 -9.34 16.91 6.18
CA SER A 508 -10.04 17.98 5.42
C SER A 508 -9.66 19.37 5.91
N SER A 509 -9.53 19.56 7.24
CA SER A 509 -9.11 20.84 7.83
C SER A 509 -7.68 21.22 7.46
N LYS A 510 -6.84 20.24 7.14
CA LYS A 510 -5.47 20.41 6.64
C LYS A 510 -5.36 20.43 5.11
N ILE A 511 -6.48 20.40 4.42
CA ILE A 511 -6.55 20.39 2.95
C ILE A 511 -5.72 19.21 2.38
N VAL A 512 -5.79 18.06 3.06
CA VAL A 512 -5.15 16.82 2.60
C VAL A 512 -6.06 16.17 1.57
N ASN A 513 -5.50 15.82 0.42
CA ASN A 513 -6.21 15.12 -0.64
C ASN A 513 -6.24 13.59 -0.39
N PHE A 514 -6.94 13.15 0.65
CA PHE A 514 -7.02 11.72 0.99
C PHE A 514 -8.03 10.98 0.11
N SER A 515 -7.80 9.67 -0.10
CA SER A 515 -8.72 8.81 -0.85
C SER A 515 -10.04 8.61 -0.11
N LYS A 516 -11.12 8.74 -0.86
CA LYS A 516 -12.49 8.43 -0.41
C LYS A 516 -12.97 7.05 -0.89
N SER A 517 -12.08 6.22 -1.44
CA SER A 517 -12.44 4.90 -2.00
C SER A 517 -13.09 3.98 -0.97
N CYS A 518 -12.68 4.06 0.30
CA CYS A 518 -13.31 3.32 1.39
C CYS A 518 -14.74 3.78 1.74
N LEU A 519 -15.19 4.95 1.25
CA LEU A 519 -16.56 5.45 1.41
C LEU A 519 -17.51 4.99 0.31
N LYS A 520 -16.98 4.39 -0.77
CA LYS A 520 -17.79 3.93 -1.89
C LYS A 520 -18.64 2.73 -1.48
N PRO A 521 -19.96 2.72 -1.77
CA PRO A 521 -20.79 1.55 -1.55
C PRO A 521 -20.34 0.39 -2.45
N GLU A 522 -20.50 -0.81 -1.96
CA GLU A 522 -20.30 -2.02 -2.77
C GLU A 522 -21.57 -2.34 -3.56
N ILE A 523 -21.37 -2.84 -4.77
CA ILE A 523 -22.45 -3.38 -5.59
C ILE A 523 -22.38 -4.90 -5.51
N LYS A 524 -23.48 -5.51 -5.07
CA LYS A 524 -23.59 -6.95 -4.95
C LYS A 524 -24.62 -7.47 -5.92
N THR A 525 -24.25 -8.50 -6.66
CA THR A 525 -25.16 -9.26 -7.49
C THR A 525 -25.55 -10.55 -6.80
N THR A 526 -26.83 -10.81 -6.69
CA THR A 526 -27.36 -12.03 -6.13
C THR A 526 -28.38 -12.66 -7.06
N ARG A 527 -28.58 -13.99 -6.97
CA ARG A 527 -29.58 -14.68 -7.78
C ARG A 527 -30.99 -14.31 -7.32
N ALA A 528 -31.81 -13.85 -8.26
CA ALA A 528 -33.20 -13.54 -7.98
C ALA A 528 -34.07 -14.78 -7.94
N LEU A 529 -35.14 -14.74 -7.16
CA LEU A 529 -36.19 -15.79 -7.15
C LEU A 529 -36.84 -15.86 -8.53
N GLY A 530 -36.95 -17.06 -9.10
CA GLY A 530 -37.58 -17.30 -10.40
C GLY A 530 -36.73 -16.91 -11.63
N TRP A 531 -35.39 -16.94 -11.50
CA TRP A 531 -34.36 -16.72 -12.51
C TRP A 531 -34.11 -15.27 -12.94
N GLY A 532 -32.90 -14.91 -12.83
CA GLY A 532 -32.37 -13.58 -13.02
C GLY A 532 -31.42 -13.19 -11.89
N ILE A 533 -31.15 -11.92 -11.81
CA ILE A 533 -30.28 -11.32 -10.81
C ILE A 533 -30.98 -10.17 -10.08
N LEU A 534 -30.57 -9.98 -8.86
CA LEU A 534 -30.88 -8.83 -8.05
C LEU A 534 -29.60 -8.02 -7.88
N ILE A 535 -29.63 -6.76 -8.29
CA ILE A 535 -28.54 -5.82 -8.10
C ILE A 535 -28.83 -5.01 -6.86
N GLU A 536 -27.96 -5.11 -5.90
CA GLU A 536 -28.09 -4.48 -4.58
C GLU A 536 -26.90 -3.56 -4.35
N LYS A 537 -27.18 -2.37 -3.83
CA LYS A 537 -26.19 -1.47 -3.29
C LYS A 537 -26.04 -1.75 -1.81
N LEU A 538 -24.88 -2.21 -1.40
CA LEU A 538 -24.51 -2.32 -0.01
C LEU A 538 -23.89 -1.01 0.46
N PRO A 539 -24.09 -0.59 1.70
CA PRO A 539 -23.32 0.51 2.27
C PRO A 539 -21.83 0.19 2.23
N ALA A 540 -20.99 1.20 2.18
CA ALA A 540 -19.55 0.99 2.33
C ALA A 540 -19.30 0.25 3.65
N LYS A 541 -18.32 -0.66 3.67
CA LYS A 541 -17.98 -1.45 4.84
C LYS A 541 -17.68 -0.54 6.04
N GLY A 542 -18.32 -0.80 7.18
CA GLY A 542 -18.23 0.05 8.37
C GLY A 542 -19.30 1.15 8.46
N ILE A 543 -20.14 1.35 7.43
CA ILE A 543 -21.28 2.27 7.50
C ILE A 543 -22.53 1.49 7.87
N ILE A 544 -23.18 1.88 8.96
CA ILE A 544 -24.47 1.30 9.38
C ILE A 544 -25.58 1.90 8.52
N ALA A 545 -25.98 1.19 7.48
CA ALA A 545 -27.11 1.54 6.64
C ALA A 545 -27.77 0.27 6.09
N SER A 546 -29.01 0.39 5.60
CA SER A 546 -29.71 -0.72 4.97
C SER A 546 -29.20 -0.94 3.53
N THR A 547 -29.22 -2.20 3.10
CA THR A 547 -29.04 -2.57 1.70
C THR A 547 -30.19 -2.00 0.86
N GLU A 548 -29.84 -1.39 -0.27
CA GLU A 548 -30.78 -0.82 -1.23
C GLU A 548 -30.86 -1.70 -2.48
N VAL A 549 -32.05 -2.18 -2.84
CA VAL A 549 -32.27 -2.90 -4.10
C VAL A 549 -32.34 -1.91 -5.26
N LEU A 550 -31.36 -1.96 -6.15
CA LEU A 550 -31.29 -1.10 -7.32
C LEU A 550 -32.09 -1.64 -8.51
N ALA A 551 -32.06 -2.96 -8.71
CA ALA A 551 -32.75 -3.61 -9.82
C ALA A 551 -33.02 -5.10 -9.54
N ASP A 552 -34.15 -5.60 -10.07
CA ASP A 552 -34.51 -7.02 -10.20
C ASP A 552 -34.63 -7.34 -11.69
N ILE A 553 -33.59 -8.00 -12.24
CA ILE A 553 -33.48 -8.25 -13.67
C ILE A 553 -33.75 -9.72 -13.93
N LYS A 554 -34.78 -9.99 -14.70
CA LYS A 554 -35.18 -11.37 -15.08
C LYS A 554 -34.50 -11.80 -16.36
N ALA A 555 -34.10 -13.06 -16.42
CA ALA A 555 -33.59 -13.67 -17.65
C ALA A 555 -34.62 -13.56 -18.78
N THR A 556 -34.19 -13.16 -19.95
CA THR A 556 -35.06 -12.99 -21.11
C THR A 556 -35.07 -14.25 -21.97
N LYS A 557 -36.27 -14.64 -22.49
CA LYS A 557 -36.42 -15.76 -23.39
C LYS A 557 -36.38 -15.34 -24.86
N ARG A 558 -36.51 -14.05 -25.16
CA ARG A 558 -36.74 -13.57 -26.53
C ARG A 558 -35.55 -12.89 -27.18
N LYS A 559 -35.03 -11.87 -26.56
CA LYS A 559 -33.90 -11.07 -27.07
C LYS A 559 -33.03 -10.61 -25.89
N THR A 560 -31.74 -10.60 -26.13
CA THR A 560 -30.78 -9.93 -25.23
C THR A 560 -31.06 -8.43 -25.21
N LYS A 561 -31.02 -7.82 -24.07
CA LYS A 561 -31.17 -6.37 -23.89
C LYS A 561 -30.22 -5.87 -22.83
N THR A 562 -29.72 -4.66 -22.99
CA THR A 562 -28.95 -3.98 -21.96
C THR A 562 -29.90 -3.18 -21.05
N VAL A 563 -29.70 -3.29 -19.76
CA VAL A 563 -30.38 -2.54 -18.71
C VAL A 563 -29.37 -1.60 -18.06
N GLN A 564 -29.61 -0.30 -18.12
CA GLN A 564 -28.78 0.70 -17.47
C GLN A 564 -29.30 0.98 -16.07
N ILE A 565 -28.39 0.98 -15.08
CA ILE A 565 -28.68 1.23 -13.69
C ILE A 565 -27.77 2.33 -13.21
N LYS A 566 -28.35 3.42 -12.71
CA LYS A 566 -27.60 4.50 -12.09
C LYS A 566 -27.42 4.22 -10.62
N VAL A 567 -26.16 4.23 -10.16
CA VAL A 567 -25.79 3.98 -8.77
C VAL A 567 -25.21 5.26 -8.18
N ASP A 568 -25.82 5.74 -7.11
CA ASP A 568 -25.24 6.77 -6.27
C ASP A 568 -24.12 6.16 -5.42
N GLN A 569 -22.93 6.69 -5.49
CA GLN A 569 -21.73 6.15 -4.83
C GLN A 569 -21.51 6.72 -3.41
N GLY A 570 -22.34 7.66 -2.99
CA GLY A 570 -22.24 8.27 -1.66
C GLY A 570 -21.90 9.76 -1.69
N PRO A 571 -21.75 10.39 -0.51
CA PRO A 571 -21.55 11.82 -0.39
C PRO A 571 -20.30 12.31 -1.14
N ASN A 572 -20.46 13.31 -1.98
CA ASN A 572 -19.37 13.92 -2.75
C ASN A 572 -18.64 12.99 -3.75
N LEU A 573 -19.25 11.85 -4.11
CA LEU A 573 -18.77 10.98 -5.17
C LEU A 573 -19.71 11.05 -6.38
N PRO A 574 -19.18 10.96 -7.61
CA PRO A 574 -20.03 10.94 -8.81
C PRO A 574 -20.89 9.66 -8.84
N SER A 575 -22.08 9.74 -9.43
CA SER A 575 -22.87 8.55 -9.69
C SER A 575 -22.18 7.67 -10.73
N LYS A 576 -22.30 6.34 -10.60
CA LYS A 576 -21.81 5.35 -11.56
C LYS A 576 -22.97 4.74 -12.34
N GLU A 577 -22.78 4.50 -13.63
CA GLU A 577 -23.72 3.72 -14.45
C GLU A 577 -23.21 2.28 -14.56
N ILE A 578 -24.10 1.32 -14.30
CA ILE A 578 -23.86 -0.10 -14.52
C ILE A 578 -24.74 -0.57 -15.67
N ASN A 579 -24.15 -1.23 -16.63
CA ASN A 579 -24.83 -1.83 -17.76
C ASN A 579 -24.93 -3.34 -17.56
N VAL A 580 -26.12 -3.88 -17.51
CA VAL A 580 -26.38 -5.31 -17.34
C VAL A 580 -26.98 -5.87 -18.62
N ILE A 581 -26.35 -6.89 -19.18
CA ILE A 581 -26.82 -7.60 -20.37
C ILE A 581 -27.76 -8.73 -19.95
N ALA A 582 -29.05 -8.55 -20.11
CA ALA A 582 -30.03 -9.58 -19.81
C ALA A 582 -30.08 -10.58 -20.98
N HIS A 583 -29.66 -11.82 -20.72
CA HIS A 583 -29.62 -12.95 -21.67
C HIS A 583 -30.26 -14.23 -21.08
N LYS A 584 -30.28 -15.34 -21.83
CA LYS A 584 -31.01 -16.54 -21.44
C LYS A 584 -30.42 -17.31 -20.27
N ALA A 585 -29.12 -17.16 -19.99
CA ALA A 585 -28.44 -17.79 -18.86
C ALA A 585 -28.23 -16.83 -17.67
N LEU A 586 -28.82 -15.62 -17.68
CA LEU A 586 -28.66 -14.65 -16.60
C LEU A 586 -29.09 -15.28 -15.26
N GLY A 587 -28.17 -15.31 -14.29
CA GLY A 587 -28.39 -15.93 -12.98
C GLY A 587 -28.44 -17.47 -13.00
N ALA A 588 -27.97 -18.14 -14.04
CA ALA A 588 -27.90 -19.60 -14.12
C ALA A 588 -26.95 -20.19 -13.04
N ASN A 589 -27.11 -21.51 -12.75
CA ASN A 589 -26.15 -22.22 -11.93
C ASN A 589 -24.88 -22.50 -12.73
N VAL A 590 -23.72 -22.19 -12.18
CA VAL A 590 -22.43 -22.55 -12.75
C VAL A 590 -21.73 -23.51 -11.79
N ASN A 591 -21.35 -24.67 -12.30
CA ASN A 591 -20.61 -25.68 -11.57
C ASN A 591 -19.17 -25.73 -12.11
N PHE A 592 -18.22 -25.20 -11.38
CA PHE A 592 -16.81 -25.25 -11.77
C PHE A 592 -16.22 -26.63 -11.60
N ILE A 593 -15.62 -27.17 -12.67
CA ILE A 593 -14.76 -28.34 -12.68
C ILE A 593 -13.33 -27.88 -12.37
N THR A 594 -12.86 -26.82 -13.08
CA THR A 594 -11.67 -26.08 -12.69
C THR A 594 -12.09 -24.89 -11.84
N LYS A 595 -11.63 -24.84 -10.57
CA LYS A 595 -12.00 -23.76 -9.65
C LYS A 595 -11.20 -22.49 -9.96
N PRO A 596 -11.83 -21.29 -9.81
CA PRO A 596 -11.08 -20.04 -9.82
C PRO A 596 -10.02 -20.02 -8.71
N SER A 597 -8.94 -19.30 -8.94
CA SER A 597 -7.94 -19.02 -7.90
C SER A 597 -8.58 -18.25 -6.74
N PRO A 598 -8.31 -18.62 -5.47
CA PRO A 598 -8.88 -17.92 -4.31
C PRO A 598 -8.62 -16.40 -4.31
N LYS A 599 -7.59 -15.95 -5.00
CA LYS A 599 -7.24 -14.54 -5.15
C LYS A 599 -8.24 -13.76 -6.03
N TYR A 600 -8.90 -14.45 -6.97
CA TYR A 600 -9.79 -13.87 -7.97
C TYR A 600 -11.12 -14.62 -8.07
N ASP A 601 -11.54 -15.29 -7.00
CA ASP A 601 -12.85 -15.96 -6.89
C ASP A 601 -13.88 -14.98 -6.34
N ASN A 602 -14.66 -14.39 -7.25
CA ASN A 602 -15.79 -13.51 -6.92
C ASN A 602 -17.14 -14.25 -6.93
N GLY A 603 -17.12 -15.57 -6.96
CA GLY A 603 -18.30 -16.45 -6.96
C GLY A 603 -18.81 -16.81 -8.35
N SER A 604 -19.50 -17.94 -8.43
CA SER A 604 -19.92 -18.54 -9.71
C SER A 604 -20.94 -17.70 -10.48
N LEU A 605 -21.61 -16.75 -9.85
CA LEU A 605 -22.58 -15.87 -10.50
C LEU A 605 -21.89 -14.85 -11.42
N THR A 606 -20.63 -14.49 -11.15
CA THR A 606 -19.88 -13.47 -11.88
C THR A 606 -19.88 -13.68 -13.39
N ILE A 607 -19.79 -14.91 -13.88
CA ILE A 607 -19.75 -15.18 -15.32
C ILE A 607 -21.13 -15.36 -15.97
N VAL A 608 -22.21 -15.08 -15.24
CA VAL A 608 -23.60 -15.12 -15.73
C VAL A 608 -24.47 -14.03 -15.09
N ASP A 609 -23.86 -12.94 -14.66
CA ASP A 609 -24.57 -11.81 -14.02
C ASP A 609 -24.88 -10.65 -14.97
N GLY A 610 -24.43 -10.77 -16.21
CA GLY A 610 -24.67 -9.80 -17.26
C GLY A 610 -23.77 -8.56 -17.20
N GLN A 611 -22.77 -8.52 -16.31
CA GLN A 611 -21.87 -7.39 -16.17
C GLN A 611 -20.55 -7.67 -16.88
N LEU A 612 -20.18 -6.80 -17.82
CA LEU A 612 -18.85 -6.86 -18.44
C LEU A 612 -17.82 -6.23 -17.51
N GLY A 613 -16.66 -6.86 -17.45
CA GLY A 613 -15.55 -6.40 -16.65
C GLY A 613 -14.97 -5.08 -17.13
N ALA A 614 -14.72 -4.16 -16.20
CA ALA A 614 -14.11 -2.88 -16.47
C ALA A 614 -12.59 -3.01 -16.73
N ARG A 615 -12.03 -2.04 -17.44
CA ARG A 615 -10.58 -1.88 -17.59
C ARG A 615 -10.14 -0.58 -16.91
N PRO A 616 -9.02 -0.60 -16.17
CA PRO A 616 -8.19 -1.75 -15.83
C PRO A 616 -8.97 -2.80 -15.01
N TRP A 617 -8.63 -4.08 -15.16
CA TRP A 617 -9.33 -5.25 -14.60
C TRP A 617 -9.28 -5.37 -13.07
N LYS A 618 -9.61 -4.33 -12.34
CA LYS A 618 -9.53 -4.25 -10.86
C LYS A 618 -10.86 -4.56 -10.17
N GLY A 619 -11.94 -4.73 -10.93
CA GLY A 619 -13.30 -4.98 -10.42
C GLY A 619 -13.54 -6.42 -9.99
N ASN A 620 -14.71 -6.64 -9.36
CA ASN A 620 -15.18 -7.97 -8.98
C ASN A 620 -15.89 -8.70 -10.14
N GLU A 621 -15.91 -8.09 -11.32
CA GLU A 621 -16.56 -8.60 -12.53
C GLU A 621 -15.75 -9.70 -13.22
N TRP A 622 -14.54 -9.99 -12.75
CA TRP A 622 -13.63 -10.97 -13.31
C TRP A 622 -13.42 -12.16 -12.39
N LEU A 623 -13.46 -13.39 -12.96
CA LEU A 623 -12.91 -14.58 -12.33
C LEU A 623 -11.56 -14.92 -12.95
N GLY A 624 -10.53 -15.15 -12.13
CA GLY A 624 -9.19 -15.50 -12.59
C GLY A 624 -8.82 -16.94 -12.28
N PHE A 625 -8.21 -17.61 -13.27
CA PHE A 625 -7.75 -18.99 -13.18
C PHE A 625 -6.25 -19.06 -13.46
N ASP A 626 -5.50 -19.72 -12.60
CA ASP A 626 -4.07 -19.98 -12.71
C ASP A 626 -3.80 -21.35 -13.37
N SER A 627 -4.58 -21.67 -14.39
CA SER A 627 -4.58 -22.96 -15.08
C SER A 627 -4.58 -22.77 -16.58
N ASP A 628 -3.90 -23.65 -17.29
CA ASP A 628 -3.86 -23.67 -18.75
C ASP A 628 -5.18 -24.11 -19.40
N SER A 629 -6.09 -24.69 -18.61
CA SER A 629 -7.43 -25.04 -19.05
C SER A 629 -8.46 -24.78 -17.97
N VAL A 630 -9.63 -24.27 -18.38
CA VAL A 630 -10.76 -23.95 -17.50
C VAL A 630 -12.00 -24.69 -17.99
N ALA A 631 -12.61 -25.46 -17.11
CA ALA A 631 -13.81 -26.23 -17.41
C ALA A 631 -14.94 -25.97 -16.39
N PHE A 632 -16.18 -25.79 -16.89
CA PHE A 632 -17.38 -25.60 -16.06
C PHE A 632 -18.66 -25.92 -16.81
N ASP A 633 -19.74 -26.13 -16.08
CA ASP A 633 -21.10 -26.35 -16.58
C ASP A 633 -22.00 -25.17 -16.27
N ILE A 634 -22.71 -24.65 -17.25
CA ILE A 634 -23.82 -23.72 -17.07
C ILE A 634 -25.11 -24.55 -17.10
N VAL A 635 -25.79 -24.60 -15.96
CA VAL A 635 -27.02 -25.38 -15.79
C VAL A 635 -28.22 -24.44 -15.84
N LEU A 636 -28.99 -24.57 -16.90
CA LEU A 636 -30.20 -23.79 -17.15
C LEU A 636 -31.40 -24.41 -16.43
N ASP A 637 -32.35 -23.56 -16.00
CA ASP A 637 -33.60 -23.98 -15.34
C ASP A 637 -34.38 -25.04 -16.13
N LYS A 638 -34.46 -24.86 -17.40
CA LYS A 638 -35.16 -25.75 -18.33
C LYS A 638 -34.47 -25.75 -19.67
N PRO A 639 -34.69 -26.76 -20.50
CA PRO A 639 -34.17 -26.79 -21.86
C PRO A 639 -34.64 -25.59 -22.67
N ILE A 640 -33.71 -24.83 -23.19
CA ILE A 640 -33.93 -23.67 -24.05
C ILE A 640 -33.24 -23.88 -25.41
N LYS A 641 -33.70 -23.20 -26.43
CA LYS A 641 -33.01 -23.14 -27.72
C LYS A 641 -31.92 -22.09 -27.67
N VAL A 642 -30.67 -22.52 -27.85
CA VAL A 642 -29.47 -21.66 -27.95
C VAL A 642 -29.20 -21.43 -29.43
N LYS A 643 -28.95 -20.20 -29.82
CA LYS A 643 -28.60 -19.80 -31.19
C LYS A 643 -27.18 -19.25 -31.28
N GLU A 644 -26.72 -18.59 -30.23
CA GLU A 644 -25.44 -17.95 -30.18
C GLU A 644 -24.93 -18.03 -28.74
N LEU A 645 -23.63 -18.20 -28.57
CA LEU A 645 -22.91 -18.13 -27.28
C LEU A 645 -21.77 -17.15 -27.43
N ARG A 646 -21.64 -16.25 -26.50
CA ARG A 646 -20.46 -15.35 -26.38
C ARG A 646 -19.78 -15.59 -25.06
N ILE A 647 -18.46 -15.73 -25.12
CA ILE A 647 -17.62 -15.89 -23.91
C ILE A 647 -16.61 -14.75 -23.94
N HIS A 648 -16.63 -13.92 -22.93
CA HIS A 648 -15.74 -12.79 -22.80
C HIS A 648 -14.55 -13.18 -21.93
N THR A 649 -13.33 -12.99 -22.44
CA THR A 649 -12.05 -13.22 -21.77
C THR A 649 -11.21 -11.96 -21.80
N LEU A 650 -10.22 -11.86 -20.94
CA LEU A 650 -9.31 -10.72 -20.85
C LEU A 650 -7.99 -11.02 -21.54
N HIS A 651 -7.47 -10.05 -22.30
CA HIS A 651 -6.11 -10.08 -22.83
C HIS A 651 -5.32 -8.88 -22.29
N ASP A 652 -4.43 -9.15 -21.34
CA ASP A 652 -3.49 -8.18 -20.76
C ASP A 652 -2.13 -8.86 -20.50
N PRO A 653 -1.30 -9.03 -21.53
CA PRO A 653 -0.02 -9.74 -21.45
C PRO A 653 0.91 -9.16 -20.38
N ASN A 654 0.83 -7.85 -20.10
CA ASN A 654 1.65 -7.19 -19.09
C ASN A 654 1.31 -7.65 -17.66
N SER A 655 0.08 -8.06 -17.45
CA SER A 655 -0.38 -8.66 -16.18
C SER A 655 -0.36 -10.19 -16.20
N TRP A 656 0.31 -10.80 -17.20
CA TRP A 656 0.38 -12.24 -17.44
C TRP A 656 -1.01 -12.85 -17.73
N ILE A 657 -1.96 -12.08 -18.25
CA ILE A 657 -3.31 -12.52 -18.56
C ILE A 657 -3.44 -12.65 -20.07
N TRP A 658 -3.85 -13.82 -20.52
CA TRP A 658 -4.02 -14.11 -21.95
C TRP A 658 -5.42 -14.62 -22.22
N ALA A 659 -6.02 -14.15 -23.32
CA ALA A 659 -7.31 -14.64 -23.78
C ALA A 659 -7.24 -16.14 -24.10
N ALA A 660 -8.36 -16.83 -23.97
CA ALA A 660 -8.44 -18.23 -24.35
C ALA A 660 -8.13 -18.40 -25.83
N GLN A 661 -7.33 -19.42 -26.19
CA GLN A 661 -6.87 -19.67 -27.55
C GLN A 661 -7.77 -20.66 -28.28
N THR A 662 -8.23 -21.68 -27.58
CA THR A 662 -9.13 -22.69 -28.13
C THR A 662 -10.25 -23.02 -27.15
N TYR A 663 -11.34 -23.55 -27.67
CA TYR A 663 -12.48 -23.91 -26.84
C TYR A 663 -13.08 -25.24 -27.33
N ASN A 664 -13.71 -25.96 -26.40
CA ASN A 664 -14.58 -27.10 -26.67
C ASN A 664 -15.88 -26.91 -25.85
N ILE A 665 -17.01 -26.86 -26.53
CA ILE A 665 -18.31 -26.61 -25.91
C ILE A 665 -19.28 -27.71 -26.30
N SER A 666 -19.88 -28.35 -25.31
CA SER A 666 -20.92 -29.36 -25.59
C SER A 666 -22.27 -28.97 -24.98
N PHE A 667 -23.31 -29.36 -25.67
CA PHE A 667 -24.68 -29.07 -25.32
C PHE A 667 -25.39 -30.38 -24.94
N SER A 668 -26.04 -30.41 -23.80
CA SER A 668 -26.74 -31.60 -23.32
C SER A 668 -28.09 -31.29 -22.68
N LYS A 669 -28.98 -32.25 -22.70
CA LYS A 669 -30.11 -32.36 -21.77
C LYS A 669 -29.68 -33.35 -20.69
N ILE A 670 -30.30 -33.26 -19.51
CA ILE A 670 -30.02 -34.19 -18.42
C ILE A 670 -30.07 -35.62 -19.01
N GLY A 671 -28.93 -36.29 -19.06
CA GLY A 671 -28.75 -37.66 -19.52
C GLY A 671 -28.45 -37.91 -21.03
N VAL A 672 -28.36 -36.88 -21.89
CA VAL A 672 -28.08 -37.03 -23.33
C VAL A 672 -27.23 -35.88 -23.84
N ALA A 673 -26.06 -36.16 -24.43
CA ALA A 673 -25.25 -35.19 -25.18
C ALA A 673 -25.87 -34.90 -26.53
N ASN A 674 -25.98 -33.62 -26.94
CA ASN A 674 -26.71 -33.21 -28.14
C ASN A 674 -25.88 -32.48 -29.21
N GLY A 675 -24.73 -31.94 -28.91
CA GLY A 675 -23.94 -31.18 -29.88
C GLY A 675 -22.60 -30.77 -29.33
N ILE A 676 -21.63 -30.54 -30.21
CA ILE A 676 -20.28 -30.08 -29.85
C ILE A 676 -19.93 -28.92 -30.78
N ALA A 677 -19.34 -27.85 -30.23
CA ALA A 677 -18.70 -26.78 -30.98
C ALA A 677 -17.26 -26.64 -30.45
N ASP A 678 -16.29 -26.67 -31.36
CA ASP A 678 -14.90 -26.46 -31.06
C ASP A 678 -14.27 -25.46 -32.02
N GLY A 679 -13.23 -24.77 -31.61
CA GLY A 679 -12.61 -23.77 -32.45
C GLY A 679 -11.40 -23.09 -31.80
N TYR A 680 -10.84 -22.18 -32.57
CA TYR A 680 -9.72 -21.33 -32.22
C TYR A 680 -10.15 -19.85 -32.22
N SER A 681 -9.68 -19.05 -31.27
CA SER A 681 -9.92 -17.62 -31.26
C SER A 681 -8.69 -16.90 -30.70
N THR A 682 -8.36 -15.76 -31.29
CA THR A 682 -7.37 -14.81 -30.78
C THR A 682 -8.04 -13.57 -30.16
N ASP A 683 -9.36 -13.50 -30.28
CA ASP A 683 -10.14 -12.37 -29.81
C ASP A 683 -10.52 -12.54 -28.33
N GLU A 684 -10.64 -11.44 -27.62
CA GLU A 684 -11.09 -11.43 -26.22
C GLU A 684 -12.54 -11.94 -26.07
N THR A 685 -13.34 -11.85 -27.12
CA THR A 685 -14.71 -12.38 -27.18
C THR A 685 -14.80 -13.52 -28.15
N ILE A 686 -14.97 -14.73 -27.64
CA ILE A 686 -15.28 -15.90 -28.42
C ILE A 686 -16.76 -15.87 -28.77
N THR A 687 -17.08 -15.79 -30.06
CA THR A 687 -18.47 -15.83 -30.55
C THR A 687 -18.71 -17.12 -31.33
N ILE A 688 -19.73 -17.87 -30.92
CA ILE A 688 -20.16 -19.12 -31.58
C ILE A 688 -21.59 -18.92 -32.07
N ASP A 689 -21.72 -18.78 -33.37
CA ASP A 689 -23.00 -18.56 -34.06
C ASP A 689 -23.58 -19.87 -34.56
N GLU A 690 -24.81 -19.79 -35.12
CA GLU A 690 -25.53 -20.89 -35.78
C GLU A 690 -25.76 -22.13 -34.90
N ILE A 691 -25.63 -22.00 -33.57
CA ILE A 691 -26.02 -23.03 -32.61
C ILE A 691 -27.53 -23.21 -32.74
N ASN A 692 -28.00 -24.39 -33.07
CA ASN A 692 -29.44 -24.66 -33.18
C ASN A 692 -29.88 -25.73 -32.20
N GLU A 693 -29.22 -25.75 -31.03
CA GLU A 693 -29.39 -26.79 -30.01
C GLU A 693 -30.41 -26.41 -28.94
N LYS A 694 -31.26 -27.40 -28.59
CA LYS A 694 -32.13 -27.30 -27.42
C LYS A 694 -31.45 -27.98 -26.24
N THR A 695 -30.85 -27.17 -25.34
CA THR A 695 -30.00 -27.66 -24.27
C THR A 695 -30.49 -27.20 -22.91
N GLN A 696 -30.11 -27.93 -21.86
CA GLN A 696 -30.26 -27.54 -20.44
C GLN A 696 -28.90 -27.38 -19.77
N ILE A 697 -27.86 -28.03 -20.25
CA ILE A 697 -26.51 -27.92 -19.75
C ILE A 697 -25.61 -27.50 -20.88
N ILE A 698 -24.81 -26.47 -20.67
CA ILE A 698 -23.74 -26.04 -21.58
C ILE A 698 -22.43 -26.34 -20.84
N HIS A 699 -21.70 -27.32 -21.33
CA HIS A 699 -20.39 -27.65 -20.83
C HIS A 699 -19.36 -26.86 -21.63
N VAL A 700 -18.51 -26.08 -20.94
CA VAL A 700 -17.51 -25.19 -21.53
C VAL A 700 -16.14 -25.63 -21.09
N VAL A 701 -15.22 -25.81 -22.01
CA VAL A 701 -13.79 -25.98 -21.77
C VAL A 701 -13.05 -24.94 -22.61
N LEU A 702 -12.26 -24.11 -21.95
CA LEU A 702 -11.38 -23.12 -22.55
C LEU A 702 -9.94 -23.53 -22.32
N TYR A 703 -9.10 -23.36 -23.33
CA TYR A 703 -7.68 -23.63 -23.23
C TYR A 703 -6.89 -22.35 -23.42
N GLY A 704 -5.91 -22.14 -22.56
CA GLY A 704 -5.00 -21.01 -22.59
C GLY A 704 -3.87 -21.18 -23.61
N LEU A 705 -2.86 -20.35 -23.48
CA LEU A 705 -1.70 -20.30 -24.40
C LEU A 705 -0.65 -21.39 -24.11
N GLY A 706 -0.77 -22.12 -23.01
CA GLY A 706 0.27 -23.02 -22.51
C GLY A 706 1.32 -22.25 -21.69
N HIS A 707 2.26 -21.61 -22.36
CA HIS A 707 3.29 -20.81 -21.71
C HIS A 707 3.42 -19.44 -22.35
N ILE A 708 3.70 -18.42 -21.56
CA ILE A 708 3.93 -17.07 -22.04
C ILE A 708 5.15 -17.04 -22.97
N PRO A 709 5.03 -16.51 -24.19
CA PRO A 709 6.12 -16.49 -25.18
C PRO A 709 7.32 -15.65 -24.71
N SER A 710 8.51 -16.02 -25.21
CA SER A 710 9.72 -15.22 -24.99
C SER A 710 9.54 -13.79 -25.47
N GLY A 711 10.11 -12.83 -24.74
CA GLY A 711 9.98 -11.40 -25.03
C GLY A 711 8.76 -10.73 -24.37
N ASN A 712 7.91 -11.48 -23.68
CA ASN A 712 6.80 -10.93 -22.87
C ASN A 712 7.11 -11.03 -21.38
N PRO A 713 6.54 -10.14 -20.55
CA PRO A 713 6.62 -10.26 -19.09
C PRO A 713 6.14 -11.64 -18.63
N GLY A 714 6.93 -12.29 -17.77
CA GLY A 714 6.61 -13.62 -17.27
C GLY A 714 6.84 -14.78 -18.26
N ALA A 715 7.65 -14.59 -19.32
CA ALA A 715 7.95 -15.62 -20.29
C ALA A 715 8.31 -16.97 -19.64
N GLY A 716 7.74 -18.06 -20.18
CA GLY A 716 7.92 -19.42 -19.67
C GLY A 716 6.97 -19.85 -18.56
N ASN A 717 6.23 -18.93 -17.94
CA ASN A 717 5.18 -19.26 -16.96
C ASN A 717 3.84 -19.58 -17.65
N ILE A 718 2.94 -20.24 -16.93
CA ILE A 718 1.55 -20.43 -17.36
C ILE A 718 0.83 -19.08 -17.18
N PRO A 719 0.18 -18.54 -18.25
CA PRO A 719 -0.58 -17.30 -18.12
C PRO A 719 -1.88 -17.50 -17.34
N TRP A 720 -2.37 -16.42 -16.76
CA TRP A 720 -3.71 -16.37 -16.19
C TRP A 720 -4.77 -16.35 -17.30
N LEU A 721 -5.90 -17.02 -17.05
CA LEU A 721 -7.11 -16.89 -17.86
C LEU A 721 -8.20 -16.21 -17.02
N PHE A 722 -8.75 -15.09 -17.53
CA PHE A 722 -9.79 -14.32 -16.86
C PHE A 722 -11.06 -14.32 -17.69
N ILE A 723 -12.21 -14.52 -17.01
CA ILE A 723 -13.56 -14.56 -17.62
C ILE A 723 -14.45 -13.63 -16.82
N ASP A 724 -15.25 -12.78 -17.47
CA ASP A 724 -16.24 -11.90 -16.85
C ASP A 724 -17.69 -12.33 -17.14
N GLU A 725 -18.03 -12.65 -18.40
CA GLU A 725 -19.41 -12.92 -18.76
C GLU A 725 -19.55 -13.97 -19.87
N ILE A 726 -20.64 -14.75 -19.78
CA ILE A 726 -21.03 -15.71 -20.80
C ILE A 726 -22.48 -15.48 -21.21
N GLU A 727 -22.66 -14.85 -22.36
CA GLU A 727 -23.96 -14.54 -22.89
C GLU A 727 -24.54 -15.74 -23.67
N VAL A 728 -25.72 -16.19 -23.31
CA VAL A 728 -26.50 -17.20 -24.05
C VAL A 728 -27.67 -16.52 -24.76
N ARG A 729 -27.65 -16.58 -26.11
CA ARG A 729 -28.63 -15.90 -26.94
C ARG A 729 -29.55 -16.84 -27.72
#